data_ff072204b9f90a049b7bb9cd5ecbb07c
#
_entry.id   ff072204b9f90a049b7bb9cd5ecbb07c
#
_cell.length_a   1.000
_cell.length_b   1.000
_cell.length_c   1.000
_cell.angle_alpha   90.00
_cell.angle_beta   90.00
_cell.angle_gamma   90.00
#
_symmetry.space_group_name_H-M   'P 1'
#
loop_
_entity.id
_entity.type
_entity.pdbx_description
1 polymer ?
#
loop_
_entity_poly.entity_id
_entity_poly.type
_entity_poly.pdbx_seq_one_letter_code
_entity_poly.pdbx_strand_id
1 'polypeptide(L)'
;MTILRAAFLLVGFAGGALARPVVLEPVSTFGNPDSTYTSFAVDVAVDGNFALATAEKPGPPDANGEPAVFDLSSALLFERSGKQWTLVRRLEEHRNLHDFHIDVAVAMRNGLAAVQTGELDFWEFVNGTWQPQPAATESVAPGAYLSVDGGRALVSDGDGTWNAEVFEKNATGTWVTAVGLPGNTRHDGGDDENRGGPADLSGDYAVVYQLDNPGNRIPEAFIYQHTALRQNGVSLPIGSASKPVGASRFGPEVAIRWPDVFVGGGNESGTYVFRDTGGEGFQVATRIQTPDSFMGAGPAGAFAKSDEFLLQHAWSPDRGANVINVFRQRDDESYEHVAILAAKNGASLGRSIAISGRSVLVGNNGNGLVHYFELPASLESPARIQDTFATGSGNGWVPTVGSVFATVAAGGSRVYRQSNVTGEARAILTASDWTTEAIEADVRPAEFAASGSGFGLATRYQNPQNFYDVIVRNTGVVQLRRMAGGAQRVIAQAPFIPVAGRLYRLRLESVGTLHRVLIDGKLLLDADITGPTHGRAALFTDRARADFDNVIVSPALNTVVFANDFESGTPGPWTFNGLGFWNLRTDASTVYNQSSVAGDARASIGAPTDDQIVRVRARLDTFATQNGAQERWFGVMARQVDARNFYYLSLRSSNTVSLRKVVGGAVTVLGSVALPVNPATWYSLRLDAVGNQLRAYVNGRQVLETSDSALASGTSGPVMFKAAVDYDDFSTILP
;
A
#
# COMPACT_ATOMS: atom_id res chain seq x y z
N MET A 1 -20.47 18.98 -43.68
CA MET A 1 -20.84 19.31 -42.29
C MET A 1 -21.04 17.98 -41.57
N THR A 2 -19.92 17.39 -41.13
CA THR A 2 -19.87 16.03 -40.58
C THR A 2 -19.51 16.17 -39.12
N ILE A 3 -20.45 15.84 -38.25
CA ILE A 3 -20.30 15.91 -36.79
C ILE A 3 -19.55 14.66 -36.36
N LEU A 4 -18.30 14.83 -35.91
CA LEU A 4 -17.54 13.78 -35.22
C LEU A 4 -18.08 13.65 -33.78
N ARG A 5 -18.70 12.51 -33.48
CA ARG A 5 -19.02 12.12 -32.09
C ARG A 5 -17.77 11.54 -31.47
N ALA A 6 -17.21 12.23 -30.50
CA ALA A 6 -16.19 11.67 -29.60
C ALA A 6 -16.89 10.66 -28.68
N ALA A 7 -16.52 9.40 -28.79
CA ALA A 7 -16.93 8.36 -27.86
C ALA A 7 -16.05 8.46 -26.59
N PHE A 8 -16.63 8.92 -25.50
CA PHE A 8 -16.00 8.79 -24.17
C PHE A 8 -16.00 7.31 -23.81
N LEU A 9 -14.82 6.72 -23.78
CA LEU A 9 -14.60 5.40 -23.20
C LEU A 9 -14.65 5.54 -21.68
N LEU A 10 -15.80 5.21 -21.09
CA LEU A 10 -15.92 5.04 -19.64
C LEU A 10 -15.15 3.75 -19.30
N VAL A 11 -13.91 3.88 -18.86
CA VAL A 11 -13.19 2.79 -18.20
C VAL A 11 -13.82 2.65 -16.82
N GLY A 12 -14.77 1.73 -16.71
CA GLY A 12 -15.31 1.30 -15.42
C GLY A 12 -14.19 0.60 -14.65
N PHE A 13 -13.63 1.25 -13.66
CA PHE A 13 -12.83 0.59 -12.64
C PHE A 13 -13.73 -0.40 -11.92
N ALA A 14 -13.49 -1.70 -12.11
CA ALA A 14 -14.03 -2.74 -11.25
C ALA A 14 -13.45 -2.50 -9.85
N GLY A 15 -14.23 -1.87 -8.97
CA GLY A 15 -13.88 -1.74 -7.57
C GLY A 15 -13.87 -3.12 -6.94
N GLY A 16 -12.68 -3.71 -6.77
CA GLY A 16 -12.50 -4.76 -5.79
C GLY A 16 -12.95 -4.19 -4.44
N ALA A 17 -13.78 -4.91 -3.69
CA ALA A 17 -14.16 -4.50 -2.35
C ALA A 17 -12.89 -4.36 -1.52
N LEU A 18 -12.54 -3.12 -1.21
CA LEU A 18 -11.42 -2.81 -0.33
C LEU A 18 -11.71 -3.46 1.03
N ALA A 19 -10.73 -4.16 1.59
CA ALA A 19 -10.83 -4.59 2.97
C ALA A 19 -11.21 -3.38 3.82
N ARG A 20 -12.22 -3.53 4.70
CA ARG A 20 -12.63 -2.39 5.55
C ARG A 20 -11.44 -1.93 6.37
N PRO A 21 -11.15 -0.62 6.41
CA PRO A 21 -10.03 -0.11 7.16
C PRO A 21 -10.15 -0.48 8.64
N VAL A 22 -9.04 -0.85 9.25
CA VAL A 22 -9.00 -1.17 10.68
C VAL A 22 -9.20 0.11 11.47
N VAL A 23 -10.07 0.08 12.48
CA VAL A 23 -10.23 1.21 13.41
C VAL A 23 -9.24 1.07 14.54
N LEU A 24 -8.39 2.06 14.72
CA LEU A 24 -7.39 2.11 15.78
C LEU A 24 -7.76 3.20 16.80
N GLU A 25 -7.65 2.85 18.08
CA GLU A 25 -7.77 3.79 19.19
C GLU A 25 -6.39 4.23 19.69
N PRO A 26 -6.28 5.38 20.35
CA PRO A 26 -5.01 5.83 20.91
C PRO A 26 -4.43 4.82 21.88
N VAL A 27 -3.14 4.54 21.72
CA VAL A 27 -2.35 3.72 22.65
C VAL A 27 -2.21 4.41 23.99
N SER A 28 -1.98 5.73 23.94
CA SER A 28 -1.94 6.62 25.09
C SER A 28 -2.31 8.05 24.71
N THR A 29 -2.55 8.87 25.72
CA THR A 29 -2.75 10.31 25.57
C THR A 29 -1.89 11.02 26.61
N PHE A 30 -1.40 12.21 26.28
CA PHE A 30 -0.78 13.10 27.22
C PHE A 30 -1.38 14.52 27.06
N GLY A 31 -1.47 15.23 28.15
CA GLY A 31 -2.09 16.54 28.18
C GLY A 31 -1.10 17.63 28.51
N ASN A 32 -1.66 18.82 28.65
CA ASN A 32 -0.96 20.00 29.10
C ASN A 32 -0.18 19.71 30.40
N PRO A 33 1.15 19.83 30.40
CA PRO A 33 1.97 19.48 31.55
C PRO A 33 1.89 20.55 32.70
N ASP A 34 1.38 21.74 32.41
CA ASP A 34 1.32 22.84 33.31
C ASP A 34 0.01 23.65 33.12
N SER A 35 -0.78 23.76 34.17
CA SER A 35 -2.09 24.45 34.15
C SER A 35 -2.00 25.95 33.84
N THR A 36 -0.81 26.53 33.78
CA THR A 36 -0.61 27.91 33.34
C THR A 36 -0.73 28.12 31.85
N TYR A 37 -0.59 27.05 31.05
CA TYR A 37 -0.85 27.11 29.61
C TYR A 37 -2.35 27.13 29.32
N THR A 38 -2.80 28.11 28.59
CA THR A 38 -4.20 28.30 28.17
C THR A 38 -4.51 27.58 26.86
N SER A 39 -3.47 27.33 26.04
CA SER A 39 -3.53 26.58 24.77
C SER A 39 -2.43 25.52 24.74
N PHE A 40 -2.75 24.32 24.26
CA PHE A 40 -1.78 23.23 24.17
C PHE A 40 -2.10 22.34 22.96
N ALA A 41 -1.05 21.91 22.28
CA ALA A 41 -1.13 21.02 21.12
C ALA A 41 -1.90 21.61 19.92
N VAL A 42 -1.72 22.91 19.68
CA VAL A 42 -2.18 23.55 18.43
C VAL A 42 -1.46 22.93 17.25
N ASP A 43 -0.14 22.71 17.40
CA ASP A 43 0.68 21.96 16.45
C ASP A 43 1.54 20.91 17.17
N VAL A 44 1.81 19.79 16.47
CA VAL A 44 2.61 18.67 16.99
C VAL A 44 3.55 18.13 15.93
N ALA A 45 4.72 17.66 16.37
CA ALA A 45 5.68 16.95 15.53
C ALA A 45 6.20 15.70 16.25
N VAL A 46 6.66 14.69 15.50
CA VAL A 46 7.21 13.45 16.07
C VAL A 46 8.38 12.96 15.21
N ASP A 47 9.43 12.52 15.92
CA ASP A 47 10.57 11.80 15.30
C ASP A 47 11.05 10.70 16.24
N GLY A 48 10.82 9.44 15.87
CA GLY A 48 11.15 8.28 16.69
C GLY A 48 10.48 8.29 18.06
N ASN A 49 11.28 8.48 19.11
CA ASN A 49 10.82 8.53 20.49
C ASN A 49 10.64 9.97 21.03
N PHE A 50 10.83 10.98 20.19
CA PHE A 50 10.68 12.37 20.57
C PHE A 50 9.47 13.00 19.93
N ALA A 51 8.83 13.94 20.65
CA ALA A 51 7.70 14.70 20.17
C ALA A 51 7.85 16.17 20.58
N LEU A 52 7.36 17.07 19.72
CA LEU A 52 7.13 18.46 20.05
C LEU A 52 5.63 18.72 20.11
N ALA A 53 5.23 19.56 21.03
CA ALA A 53 3.88 20.12 21.08
C ALA A 53 3.98 21.61 21.44
N THR A 54 3.18 22.43 20.76
CA THR A 54 3.11 23.87 21.06
C THR A 54 2.25 24.12 22.28
N ALA A 55 2.60 25.19 23.02
CA ALA A 55 1.86 25.61 24.18
C ALA A 55 1.93 27.15 24.34
N GLU A 56 0.83 27.74 24.77
CA GLU A 56 0.73 29.17 25.00
C GLU A 56 0.18 29.48 26.38
N LYS A 57 0.67 30.52 27.04
CA LYS A 57 0.20 31.01 28.31
C LYS A 57 0.20 32.54 28.32
N PRO A 58 -0.68 33.18 29.11
CA PRO A 58 -0.65 34.62 29.30
C PRO A 58 0.73 35.07 29.77
N GLY A 59 1.19 36.19 29.25
CA GLY A 59 2.39 36.84 29.75
C GLY A 59 2.20 37.34 31.18
N PRO A 60 3.28 37.74 31.87
CA PRO A 60 3.17 38.31 33.20
C PRO A 60 2.40 39.65 33.14
N PRO A 61 1.52 39.94 34.14
CA PRO A 61 0.84 41.22 34.21
C PRO A 61 1.85 42.37 34.28
N ASP A 62 1.40 43.56 33.88
CA ASP A 62 2.20 44.77 33.93
C ASP A 62 2.53 45.20 35.37
N ALA A 63 3.30 46.27 35.52
CA ALA A 63 3.67 46.80 36.85
C ALA A 63 2.49 47.31 37.69
N ASN A 64 1.32 47.49 37.08
CA ASN A 64 0.07 47.92 37.74
C ASN A 64 -0.86 46.72 38.02
N GLY A 65 -0.50 45.50 37.62
CA GLY A 65 -1.31 44.30 37.78
C GLY A 65 -2.38 44.11 36.70
N GLU A 66 -2.34 44.90 35.62
CA GLU A 66 -3.22 44.71 34.47
C GLU A 66 -2.79 43.46 33.67
N PRO A 67 -3.75 42.72 33.04
CA PRO A 67 -3.43 41.56 32.21
C PRO A 67 -2.36 41.89 31.17
N ALA A 68 -1.48 40.95 30.88
CA ALA A 68 -0.48 41.10 29.84
C ALA A 68 -1.12 41.41 28.50
N VAL A 69 -0.48 42.27 27.72
CA VAL A 69 -0.85 42.55 26.31
C VAL A 69 -0.25 41.53 25.33
N PHE A 70 0.34 40.48 25.84
CA PHE A 70 0.95 39.42 25.02
C PHE A 70 0.84 38.07 25.72
N ASP A 71 0.85 36.99 24.94
CA ASP A 71 1.03 35.62 25.40
C ASP A 71 2.50 35.18 25.25
N LEU A 72 2.87 34.15 25.99
CA LEU A 72 4.14 33.45 25.82
C LEU A 72 3.92 32.15 25.09
N SER A 73 4.49 32.02 23.89
CA SER A 73 4.45 30.83 23.05
C SER A 73 5.66 29.98 23.30
N SER A 74 5.49 28.67 23.40
CA SER A 74 6.54 27.70 23.73
C SER A 74 6.42 26.45 22.88
N ALA A 75 7.58 25.81 22.62
CA ALA A 75 7.65 24.43 22.11
C ALA A 75 8.14 23.48 23.23
N LEU A 76 7.34 22.49 23.55
CA LEU A 76 7.59 21.53 24.61
C LEU A 76 8.05 20.21 24.02
N LEU A 77 9.25 19.75 24.43
CA LEU A 77 9.82 18.47 24.00
C LEU A 77 9.46 17.36 24.96
N PHE A 78 8.87 16.31 24.43
CA PHE A 78 8.54 15.08 25.15
C PHE A 78 9.40 13.93 24.65
N GLU A 79 9.70 12.99 25.54
CA GLU A 79 10.37 11.73 25.22
C GLU A 79 9.45 10.55 25.60
N ARG A 80 9.43 9.53 24.74
CA ARG A 80 8.63 8.34 24.92
C ARG A 80 9.42 7.21 25.55
N SER A 81 8.87 6.64 26.61
CA SER A 81 9.30 5.36 27.20
C SER A 81 8.13 4.37 27.18
N GLY A 82 8.23 3.34 26.34
CA GLY A 82 7.11 2.42 26.10
C GLY A 82 5.90 3.13 25.50
N LYS A 83 4.80 3.23 26.26
CA LYS A 83 3.56 3.89 25.83
C LYS A 83 3.37 5.27 26.46
N GLN A 84 4.29 5.72 27.29
CA GLN A 84 4.17 6.98 28.04
C GLN A 84 5.09 8.05 27.46
N TRP A 85 4.55 9.27 27.38
CA TRP A 85 5.25 10.48 26.98
C TRP A 85 5.50 11.35 28.20
N THR A 86 6.74 11.79 28.38
CA THR A 86 7.14 12.60 29.53
C THR A 86 7.80 13.88 29.02
N LEU A 87 7.41 15.02 29.58
CA LEU A 87 8.05 16.30 29.29
C LEU A 87 9.51 16.24 29.72
N VAL A 88 10.41 16.50 28.76
CA VAL A 88 11.88 16.50 28.98
C VAL A 88 12.38 17.94 29.10
N ARG A 89 11.88 18.80 28.22
CA ARG A 89 12.44 20.14 28.09
C ARG A 89 11.43 21.09 27.42
N ARG A 90 11.50 22.38 27.77
CA ARG A 90 11.02 23.49 26.94
C ARG A 90 12.15 23.89 26.01
N LEU A 91 11.93 23.94 24.70
CA LEU A 91 12.95 24.32 23.74
C LEU A 91 13.05 25.84 23.65
N GLU A 92 11.92 26.53 23.40
CA GLU A 92 11.87 27.97 23.23
C GLU A 92 10.66 28.57 23.96
N GLU A 93 10.73 29.84 24.29
CA GLU A 93 9.62 30.65 24.83
C GLU A 93 9.78 32.08 24.34
N HIS A 94 8.86 32.54 23.49
CA HIS A 94 8.88 33.89 22.91
C HIS A 94 7.60 34.63 23.22
N ARG A 95 7.66 35.98 23.14
CA ARG A 95 6.50 36.86 23.30
C ARG A 95 5.68 36.89 22.01
N ASN A 96 4.39 36.66 22.14
CA ASN A 96 3.41 36.78 21.09
C ASN A 96 2.48 37.98 21.39
N LEU A 97 2.48 39.02 20.56
CA LEU A 97 1.63 40.19 20.73
C LEU A 97 0.19 39.85 20.31
N HIS A 98 -0.81 40.15 21.15
CA HIS A 98 -2.22 39.82 20.95
C HIS A 98 -2.82 40.33 19.63
N ASP A 99 -2.26 41.39 19.03
CA ASP A 99 -2.78 41.99 17.81
C ASP A 99 -2.41 41.20 16.53
N PHE A 100 -1.51 40.22 16.64
CA PHE A 100 -1.11 39.35 15.57
C PHE A 100 -1.22 37.90 16.05
N HIS A 101 -2.14 37.13 15.48
CA HIS A 101 -2.20 35.70 15.72
C HIS A 101 -0.93 35.09 15.09
N ILE A 102 0.15 34.95 15.87
CA ILE A 102 1.32 34.24 15.47
C ILE A 102 1.00 32.76 15.65
N ASP A 103 0.76 32.07 14.54
CA ASP A 103 0.60 30.64 14.57
C ASP A 103 1.93 29.99 14.95
N VAL A 104 1.97 29.34 16.09
CA VAL A 104 3.13 28.58 16.55
C VAL A 104 3.20 27.28 15.79
N ALA A 105 4.32 27.02 15.13
CA ALA A 105 4.52 25.81 14.33
C ALA A 105 5.74 25.01 14.79
N VAL A 106 5.65 23.69 14.70
CA VAL A 106 6.75 22.78 14.98
C VAL A 106 6.87 21.71 13.90
N ALA A 107 8.09 21.38 13.50
CA ALA A 107 8.37 20.28 12.61
C ALA A 107 9.59 19.50 13.10
N MET A 108 9.61 18.18 12.87
CA MET A 108 10.67 17.30 13.34
C MET A 108 10.83 16.10 12.41
N ARG A 109 12.07 15.83 11.96
CA ARG A 109 12.38 14.65 11.16
C ARG A 109 13.87 14.34 11.14
N ASN A 110 14.24 13.07 11.28
CA ASN A 110 15.62 12.57 11.17
C ASN A 110 16.62 13.30 12.11
N GLY A 111 16.21 13.59 13.34
CA GLY A 111 17.03 14.26 14.33
C GLY A 111 17.19 15.77 14.10
N LEU A 112 16.40 16.38 13.21
CA LEU A 112 16.29 17.82 13.04
C LEU A 112 14.92 18.27 13.51
N ALA A 113 14.88 19.32 14.31
CA ALA A 113 13.66 20.03 14.70
C ALA A 113 13.75 21.49 14.32
N ALA A 114 12.66 22.04 13.83
CA ALA A 114 12.45 23.46 13.61
C ALA A 114 11.25 23.92 14.45
N VAL A 115 11.37 25.07 15.07
CA VAL A 115 10.39 25.63 16.00
C VAL A 115 10.18 27.08 15.64
N GLN A 116 8.95 27.47 15.40
CA GLN A 116 8.56 28.87 15.18
C GLN A 116 7.61 29.33 16.29
N THR A 117 8.09 30.22 17.15
CA THR A 117 7.35 30.79 18.26
C THR A 117 7.47 32.33 18.31
N GLY A 118 7.70 32.94 17.15
CA GLY A 118 8.02 34.37 16.96
C GLY A 118 9.34 34.55 16.20
N GLU A 119 10.33 33.76 16.51
CA GLU A 119 11.55 33.56 15.72
C GLU A 119 11.60 32.10 15.26
N LEU A 120 12.43 31.80 14.25
CA LEU A 120 12.63 30.45 13.76
C LEU A 120 13.90 29.88 14.35
N ASP A 121 13.76 28.84 15.16
CA ASP A 121 14.83 28.16 15.87
C ASP A 121 15.05 26.74 15.34
N PHE A 122 16.30 26.32 15.28
CA PHE A 122 16.69 24.98 14.84
C PHE A 122 17.38 24.19 15.98
N TRP A 123 17.05 22.93 16.06
CA TRP A 123 17.61 21.99 17.03
C TRP A 123 18.01 20.70 16.37
N GLU A 124 19.15 20.15 16.72
CA GLU A 124 19.61 18.85 16.24
C GLU A 124 19.85 17.88 17.37
N PHE A 125 19.52 16.62 17.13
CA PHE A 125 19.81 15.52 18.05
C PHE A 125 21.23 14.99 17.85
N VAL A 126 22.15 15.43 18.72
CA VAL A 126 23.58 15.12 18.63
C VAL A 126 24.03 14.48 19.93
N ASN A 127 24.71 13.33 19.84
CA ASN A 127 25.26 12.59 20.99
C ASN A 127 24.24 12.30 22.11
N GLY A 128 22.99 11.97 21.73
CA GLY A 128 21.94 11.63 22.67
C GLY A 128 21.19 12.80 23.27
N THR A 129 21.42 14.03 22.80
CA THR A 129 20.75 15.24 23.32
C THR A 129 20.37 16.20 22.20
N TRP A 130 19.27 16.93 22.39
CA TRP A 130 18.86 18.00 21.49
C TRP A 130 19.66 19.27 21.79
N GLN A 131 20.35 19.80 20.77
CA GLN A 131 21.25 20.95 20.84
C GLN A 131 20.70 22.06 19.95
N PRO A 132 20.61 23.33 20.46
CA PRO A 132 20.26 24.46 19.63
C PRO A 132 21.34 24.70 18.56
N GLN A 133 20.92 25.07 17.38
CA GLN A 133 21.80 25.30 16.26
C GLN A 133 21.87 26.81 15.96
N PRO A 134 23.04 27.34 15.55
CA PRO A 134 23.15 28.73 15.18
C PRO A 134 22.31 28.98 13.91
N ALA A 135 21.42 29.94 13.97
CA ALA A 135 20.67 30.47 12.82
C ALA A 135 21.05 31.92 12.57
N ALA A 136 21.02 32.35 11.31
CA ALA A 136 21.04 33.77 11.02
C ALA A 136 19.70 34.36 11.49
N THR A 137 19.76 35.42 12.26
CA THR A 137 18.58 36.16 12.71
C THR A 137 17.95 36.87 11.53
N GLU A 138 17.18 36.16 10.73
CA GLU A 138 16.23 36.74 9.81
C GLU A 138 14.87 36.66 10.53
N SER A 139 14.22 37.80 10.72
CA SER A 139 12.85 37.83 11.21
C SER A 139 11.99 37.21 10.12
N VAL A 140 11.72 35.92 10.27
CA VAL A 140 10.71 35.25 9.45
C VAL A 140 9.37 35.71 10.00
N ALA A 141 8.55 36.30 9.14
CA ALA A 141 7.20 36.66 9.54
C ALA A 141 6.46 35.43 10.05
N PRO A 142 5.52 35.58 10.99
CA PRO A 142 4.80 34.48 11.58
C PRO A 142 4.09 33.69 10.47
N GLY A 143 4.62 32.51 10.14
CA GLY A 143 4.09 31.62 9.10
C GLY A 143 3.33 30.46 9.71
N ALA A 144 2.26 30.10 9.04
CA ALA A 144 1.34 29.07 9.51
C ALA A 144 1.83 27.63 9.26
N TYR A 145 2.84 27.42 8.43
CA TYR A 145 3.24 26.08 7.99
C TYR A 145 4.76 25.90 8.03
N LEU A 146 5.18 24.83 8.70
CA LEU A 146 6.57 24.46 8.86
C LEU A 146 6.75 23.00 8.47
N SER A 147 7.73 22.70 7.62
CA SER A 147 8.07 21.33 7.21
C SER A 147 9.58 21.12 7.25
N VAL A 148 10.00 19.92 7.65
CA VAL A 148 11.42 19.52 7.73
C VAL A 148 11.63 18.21 6.98
N ASP A 149 12.55 18.19 6.02
CA ASP A 149 12.98 16.96 5.33
C ASP A 149 14.34 17.13 4.66
N GLY A 150 15.11 16.03 4.52
CA GLY A 150 16.39 16.02 3.81
C GLY A 150 17.44 16.98 4.35
N GLY A 151 17.40 17.32 5.66
CA GLY A 151 18.32 18.30 6.28
C GLY A 151 18.00 19.75 5.92
N ARG A 152 16.75 20.03 5.52
CA ARG A 152 16.22 21.36 5.20
C ARG A 152 14.96 21.63 6.02
N ALA A 153 14.62 22.91 6.11
CA ALA A 153 13.33 23.35 6.63
C ALA A 153 12.66 24.28 5.60
N LEU A 154 11.34 24.16 5.50
CA LEU A 154 10.49 25.04 4.71
C LEU A 154 9.58 25.80 5.65
N VAL A 155 9.53 27.10 5.53
CA VAL A 155 8.62 27.99 6.24
C VAL A 155 7.74 28.70 5.23
N SER A 156 6.44 28.62 5.39
CA SER A 156 5.50 29.40 4.60
C SER A 156 5.20 30.70 5.33
N ASP A 157 5.52 31.83 4.72
CA ASP A 157 5.41 33.17 5.27
C ASP A 157 4.18 33.91 4.72
N GLY A 158 3.47 34.59 5.60
CA GLY A 158 2.21 35.29 5.27
C GLY A 158 2.32 36.74 4.83
N ASP A 159 3.44 37.45 5.05
CA ASP A 159 3.52 38.89 4.80
C ASP A 159 4.80 39.37 4.07
N GLY A 160 5.63 38.45 3.59
CA GLY A 160 6.90 38.76 2.95
C GLY A 160 6.84 38.87 1.41
N THR A 161 8.01 39.12 0.85
CA THR A 161 8.26 39.14 -0.64
C THR A 161 8.12 37.72 -1.23
N TRP A 162 8.11 36.68 -0.37
CA TRP A 162 8.10 35.27 -0.72
C TRP A 162 6.93 34.56 -0.07
N ASN A 163 6.33 33.62 -0.74
CA ASN A 163 5.23 32.82 -0.13
C ASN A 163 5.77 31.70 0.76
N ALA A 164 7.02 31.29 0.56
CA ALA A 164 7.73 30.34 1.40
C ALA A 164 9.24 30.48 1.25
N GLU A 165 9.98 30.08 2.27
CA GLU A 165 11.44 30.07 2.27
C GLU A 165 11.99 28.70 2.67
N VAL A 166 13.06 28.28 1.99
CA VAL A 166 13.80 27.07 2.34
C VAL A 166 15.09 27.45 3.06
N PHE A 167 15.28 26.86 4.21
CA PHE A 167 16.48 27.03 5.04
C PHE A 167 17.40 25.83 4.93
N GLU A 168 18.71 26.06 4.90
CA GLU A 168 19.74 25.03 4.97
C GLU A 168 21.00 25.52 5.71
N LYS A 169 21.88 24.59 6.11
CA LYS A 169 23.15 24.97 6.70
C LYS A 169 24.15 25.46 5.65
N ASN A 170 24.75 26.61 5.91
CA ASN A 170 25.87 27.10 5.13
C ASN A 170 27.18 26.33 5.47
N ALA A 171 28.27 26.68 4.82
CA ALA A 171 29.58 26.05 5.02
C ALA A 171 30.14 26.19 6.45
N THR A 172 29.64 27.13 7.24
CA THR A 172 30.05 27.33 8.66
C THR A 172 29.13 26.60 9.64
N GLY A 173 28.10 25.89 9.15
CA GLY A 173 27.15 25.15 9.99
C GLY A 173 26.00 26.01 10.53
N THR A 174 25.87 27.26 10.06
CA THR A 174 24.78 28.18 10.46
C THR A 174 23.58 27.98 9.53
N TRP A 175 22.37 27.92 10.08
CA TRP A 175 21.13 27.91 9.32
C TRP A 175 20.87 29.29 8.68
N VAL A 176 20.61 29.29 7.38
CA VAL A 176 20.39 30.51 6.60
C VAL A 176 19.31 30.25 5.55
N THR A 177 18.61 31.31 5.12
CA THR A 177 17.74 31.21 3.95
C THR A 177 18.56 30.83 2.73
N ALA A 178 18.28 29.66 2.18
CA ALA A 178 18.93 29.14 0.98
C ALA A 178 18.26 29.62 -0.29
N VAL A 179 16.92 29.70 -0.28
CA VAL A 179 16.13 30.11 -1.43
C VAL A 179 14.73 30.57 -1.01
N GLY A 180 14.26 31.67 -1.60
CA GLY A 180 12.87 32.09 -1.54
C GLY A 180 12.07 31.43 -2.66
N LEU A 181 10.86 30.98 -2.34
CA LEU A 181 9.90 30.39 -3.26
C LEU A 181 8.84 31.45 -3.58
N PRO A 182 8.87 32.06 -4.79
CA PRO A 182 7.97 33.16 -5.11
C PRO A 182 6.55 32.63 -5.24
N GLY A 183 5.66 33.28 -4.56
CA GLY A 183 4.26 33.19 -4.84
C GLY A 183 3.83 34.15 -5.95
N ASN A 184 2.55 34.19 -6.24
CA ASN A 184 1.98 35.13 -7.17
C ASN A 184 1.88 36.52 -6.51
N THR A 185 2.95 37.32 -6.65
CA THR A 185 3.11 38.64 -6.06
C THR A 185 2.27 39.68 -6.80
N ARG A 186 0.95 39.66 -6.69
CA ARG A 186 0.13 40.82 -6.97
C ARG A 186 -0.70 41.19 -5.76
N HIS A 187 -0.15 42.10 -5.03
CA HIS A 187 -0.79 42.86 -3.98
C HIS A 187 -1.62 43.99 -4.65
N ASP A 188 -2.92 43.88 -4.65
CA ASP A 188 -3.81 45.02 -4.91
C ASP A 188 -4.39 45.48 -3.57
N GLY A 189 -3.57 46.19 -2.82
CA GLY A 189 -3.89 47.25 -1.86
C GLY A 189 -5.19 47.23 -1.05
N GLY A 190 -5.64 46.06 -0.58
CA GLY A 190 -6.85 45.97 0.21
C GLY A 190 -6.81 44.78 1.20
N ASP A 191 -6.71 45.14 2.44
CA ASP A 191 -7.03 44.33 3.64
C ASP A 191 -6.47 42.91 3.81
N ASP A 192 -5.45 42.80 4.65
CA ASP A 192 -5.13 41.78 5.70
C ASP A 192 -5.28 40.26 5.46
N GLU A 193 -5.40 39.73 4.26
CA GLU A 193 -5.56 38.29 4.03
C GLU A 193 -4.42 37.60 3.27
N ASN A 194 -3.24 38.20 3.20
CA ASN A 194 -2.05 37.56 2.60
C ASN A 194 -1.33 36.66 3.61
N ARG A 195 -1.97 35.59 4.04
CA ARG A 195 -1.31 34.52 4.77
C ARG A 195 -0.68 33.56 3.77
N GLY A 196 0.58 33.16 3.99
CA GLY A 196 1.22 32.11 3.26
C GLY A 196 0.33 30.87 3.22
N GLY A 197 0.24 30.22 2.05
CA GLY A 197 -0.55 29.02 1.91
C GLY A 197 0.15 27.79 2.50
N PRO A 198 -0.57 26.68 2.69
CA PRO A 198 0.01 25.40 3.08
C PRO A 198 1.19 25.03 2.17
N ALA A 199 2.26 24.56 2.78
CA ALA A 199 3.47 24.19 2.09
C ALA A 199 4.09 22.94 2.72
N ASP A 200 4.81 22.15 1.94
CA ASP A 200 5.46 20.94 2.42
C ASP A 200 6.72 20.62 1.62
N LEU A 201 7.63 19.85 2.23
CA LEU A 201 8.96 19.53 1.73
C LEU A 201 9.16 18.00 1.63
N SER A 202 9.82 17.58 0.54
CA SER A 202 10.26 16.19 0.35
C SER A 202 11.65 16.18 -0.30
N GLY A 203 12.69 16.05 0.51
CA GLY A 203 14.08 16.07 0.07
C GLY A 203 14.43 17.35 -0.69
N ASP A 204 14.62 17.25 -2.00
CA ASP A 204 14.98 18.36 -2.90
C ASP A 204 13.77 19.10 -3.47
N TYR A 205 12.54 18.67 -3.13
CA TYR A 205 11.31 19.19 -3.72
C TYR A 205 10.40 19.81 -2.66
N ALA A 206 9.73 20.89 -3.04
CA ALA A 206 8.74 21.57 -2.23
C ALA A 206 7.44 21.78 -3.00
N VAL A 207 6.31 21.77 -2.28
CA VAL A 207 5.02 22.20 -2.79
C VAL A 207 4.53 23.39 -1.96
N VAL A 208 4.03 24.42 -2.64
CA VAL A 208 3.43 25.61 -2.01
C VAL A 208 2.07 25.85 -2.65
N TYR A 209 1.03 25.84 -1.83
CA TYR A 209 -0.32 26.15 -2.28
C TYR A 209 -0.57 27.66 -2.29
N GLN A 210 -1.25 28.15 -3.32
CA GLN A 210 -1.60 29.55 -3.45
C GLN A 210 -3.08 29.74 -3.71
N LEU A 211 -3.68 30.61 -2.92
CA LEU A 211 -4.98 31.18 -3.20
C LEU A 211 -4.76 32.41 -4.06
N ASP A 212 -5.01 32.26 -5.37
CA ASP A 212 -5.43 33.34 -6.25
C ASP A 212 -4.40 34.17 -7.05
N ASN A 213 -4.80 34.30 -8.32
CA ASN A 213 -4.47 35.39 -9.20
C ASN A 213 -5.73 36.31 -9.26
N PRO A 214 -5.67 37.63 -8.98
CA PRO A 214 -6.84 38.51 -8.90
C PRO A 214 -7.75 38.58 -10.14
N GLY A 215 -7.34 37.93 -11.23
CA GLY A 215 -8.14 37.87 -12.46
C GLY A 215 -8.89 36.56 -12.73
N ASN A 216 -8.53 35.42 -12.10
CA ASN A 216 -9.03 34.12 -12.53
C ASN A 216 -9.42 33.16 -11.40
N ARG A 217 -9.15 33.45 -10.14
CA ARG A 217 -9.47 32.64 -8.93
C ARG A 217 -9.32 31.13 -9.10
N ILE A 218 -8.27 30.67 -9.79
CA ILE A 218 -7.96 29.26 -9.91
C ILE A 218 -6.87 28.93 -8.88
N PRO A 219 -7.21 28.19 -7.81
CA PRO A 219 -6.23 27.75 -6.84
C PRO A 219 -5.25 26.77 -7.48
N GLU A 220 -3.95 26.97 -7.22
CA GLU A 220 -2.88 26.12 -7.75
C GLU A 220 -1.89 25.74 -6.65
N ALA A 221 -1.30 24.55 -6.77
CA ALA A 221 -0.17 24.13 -5.96
C ALA A 221 1.09 24.17 -6.85
N PHE A 222 2.03 25.02 -6.52
CA PHE A 222 3.28 25.16 -7.25
C PHE A 222 4.33 24.20 -6.71
N ILE A 223 5.03 23.51 -7.60
CA ILE A 223 6.07 22.54 -7.27
C ILE A 223 7.44 23.13 -7.62
N TYR A 224 8.37 23.07 -6.70
CA TYR A 224 9.72 23.59 -6.80
C TYR A 224 10.72 22.49 -6.62
N GLN A 225 11.87 22.60 -7.33
CA GLN A 225 13.05 21.78 -7.08
C GLN A 225 14.20 22.68 -6.62
N HIS A 226 14.73 22.43 -5.44
CA HIS A 226 15.73 23.27 -4.80
C HIS A 226 17.01 23.47 -5.64
N THR A 227 17.45 22.42 -6.33
CA THR A 227 18.69 22.45 -7.16
C THR A 227 18.46 22.95 -8.58
N ALA A 228 17.20 23.10 -9.03
CA ALA A 228 16.87 23.53 -10.38
C ALA A 228 16.70 25.06 -10.46
N LEU A 229 17.22 25.64 -11.56
CA LEU A 229 16.94 27.00 -12.08
C LEU A 229 16.85 28.10 -11.01
N ARG A 230 17.95 28.37 -10.29
CA ARG A 230 18.07 29.56 -9.44
C ARG A 230 18.33 30.79 -10.29
N GLN A 231 17.44 31.78 -10.26
CA GLN A 231 17.64 33.08 -10.84
C GLN A 231 17.60 34.12 -9.72
N ASN A 232 18.75 34.78 -9.45
CA ASN A 232 18.89 35.80 -8.39
C ASN A 232 18.49 35.32 -6.96
N GLY A 233 18.81 34.09 -6.58
CA GLY A 233 18.45 33.53 -5.26
C GLY A 233 17.00 33.03 -5.16
N VAL A 234 16.27 33.02 -6.25
CA VAL A 234 14.88 32.57 -6.34
C VAL A 234 14.80 31.25 -7.11
N SER A 235 14.05 30.30 -6.60
CA SER A 235 13.71 29.08 -7.34
C SER A 235 12.46 29.32 -8.17
N LEU A 236 12.50 28.97 -9.44
CA LEU A 236 11.29 28.95 -10.27
C LEU A 236 10.56 27.64 -10.11
N PRO A 237 9.21 27.62 -10.16
CA PRO A 237 8.47 26.38 -10.12
C PRO A 237 8.81 25.51 -11.33
N ILE A 238 8.99 24.21 -11.10
CA ILE A 238 9.16 23.21 -12.17
C ILE A 238 7.82 22.81 -12.78
N GLY A 239 6.71 23.17 -12.14
CA GLY A 239 5.35 22.92 -12.59
C GLY A 239 4.32 23.34 -11.56
N SER A 240 3.05 23.17 -11.90
CA SER A 240 1.94 23.39 -10.99
C SER A 240 0.89 22.29 -11.12
N ALA A 241 0.23 22.00 -9.99
CA ALA A 241 -0.96 21.14 -9.92
C ALA A 241 -2.19 22.04 -9.94
N SER A 242 -2.89 22.08 -11.07
CA SER A 242 -4.07 22.91 -11.25
C SER A 242 -5.35 22.17 -10.94
N LYS A 243 -6.38 22.92 -10.55
CA LYS A 243 -7.70 22.37 -10.24
C LYS A 243 -8.26 21.56 -11.43
N PRO A 244 -8.59 20.26 -11.22
CA PRO A 244 -9.17 19.44 -12.27
C PRO A 244 -10.52 19.99 -12.76
N VAL A 245 -10.82 19.80 -14.04
CA VAL A 245 -12.09 20.21 -14.64
C VAL A 245 -13.23 19.47 -13.95
N GLY A 246 -14.22 20.20 -13.47
CA GLY A 246 -15.39 19.64 -12.77
C GLY A 246 -15.21 19.47 -11.25
N ALA A 247 -14.03 19.71 -10.70
CA ALA A 247 -13.85 19.75 -9.27
C ALA A 247 -14.54 20.97 -8.65
N SER A 248 -15.37 20.80 -7.61
CA SER A 248 -16.10 21.89 -6.95
C SER A 248 -15.17 22.74 -6.08
N ARG A 249 -14.18 22.10 -5.43
CA ARG A 249 -13.14 22.73 -4.64
C ARG A 249 -11.77 22.07 -4.87
N PHE A 250 -10.71 22.80 -4.55
CA PHE A 250 -9.34 22.37 -4.69
C PHE A 250 -8.47 23.11 -3.65
N GLY A 251 -7.71 22.35 -2.84
CA GLY A 251 -6.97 22.91 -1.71
C GLY A 251 -7.84 23.28 -0.50
N PRO A 252 -7.34 23.91 0.55
CA PRO A 252 -6.00 24.50 0.68
C PRO A 252 -4.90 23.52 1.10
N GLU A 253 -5.21 22.32 1.56
CA GLU A 253 -4.20 21.42 2.11
C GLU A 253 -3.35 20.76 1.04
N VAL A 254 -2.03 20.78 1.22
CA VAL A 254 -1.06 20.13 0.34
C VAL A 254 -0.05 19.31 1.14
N ALA A 255 0.49 18.28 0.50
CA ALA A 255 1.66 17.54 0.96
C ALA A 255 2.46 17.04 -0.25
N ILE A 256 3.74 16.78 -0.07
CA ILE A 256 4.58 16.21 -1.11
C ILE A 256 5.39 15.02 -0.56
N ARG A 257 5.33 13.89 -1.25
CA ARG A 257 6.24 12.76 -1.11
C ARG A 257 6.70 12.40 -2.51
N TRP A 258 7.79 13.01 -2.93
CA TRP A 258 8.23 12.91 -4.32
C TRP A 258 8.23 11.46 -4.84
N PRO A 259 7.67 11.16 -6.06
CA PRO A 259 7.12 12.10 -7.04
C PRO A 259 5.63 12.47 -6.85
N ASP A 260 4.96 12.07 -5.78
CA ASP A 260 3.55 12.33 -5.53
C ASP A 260 3.34 13.68 -4.84
N VAL A 261 2.46 14.50 -5.42
CA VAL A 261 1.97 15.75 -4.85
C VAL A 261 0.49 15.58 -4.50
N PHE A 262 0.16 15.78 -3.24
CA PHE A 262 -1.19 15.61 -2.70
C PHE A 262 -1.86 16.97 -2.55
N VAL A 263 -3.09 17.10 -3.05
CA VAL A 263 -3.90 18.31 -2.90
C VAL A 263 -5.30 17.93 -2.46
N GLY A 264 -5.78 18.54 -1.38
CA GLY A 264 -7.10 18.28 -0.85
C GLY A 264 -8.22 18.67 -1.83
N GLY A 265 -9.27 17.87 -1.91
CA GLY A 265 -10.43 18.08 -2.79
C GLY A 265 -11.55 18.94 -2.19
N GLY A 266 -11.31 19.57 -1.05
CA GLY A 266 -12.33 20.38 -0.37
C GLY A 266 -13.55 19.56 0.07
N ASN A 267 -14.76 20.08 -0.21
CA ASN A 267 -16.02 19.39 0.15
C ASN A 267 -16.31 18.15 -0.68
N GLU A 268 -15.59 17.91 -1.77
CA GLU A 268 -15.62 16.65 -2.49
C GLU A 268 -14.69 15.69 -1.78
N SER A 269 -15.24 14.71 -1.10
CA SER A 269 -14.52 13.68 -0.40
C SER A 269 -13.37 13.09 -1.23
N GLY A 270 -12.13 13.48 -0.94
CA GLY A 270 -10.96 12.89 -1.57
C GLY A 270 -9.75 13.81 -1.67
N THR A 271 -8.64 13.20 -2.01
CA THR A 271 -7.35 13.87 -2.24
C THR A 271 -6.91 13.59 -3.68
N TYR A 272 -6.54 14.61 -4.41
CA TYR A 272 -5.94 14.47 -5.72
C TYR A 272 -4.43 14.19 -5.56
N VAL A 273 -3.94 13.20 -6.29
CA VAL A 273 -2.51 12.90 -6.39
C VAL A 273 -2.04 13.29 -7.78
N PHE A 274 -1.10 14.20 -7.84
CA PHE A 274 -0.49 14.67 -9.09
C PHE A 274 0.90 14.09 -9.24
N ARG A 275 1.30 13.83 -10.49
CA ARG A 275 2.65 13.42 -10.87
C ARG A 275 3.11 14.15 -12.13
N ASP A 276 4.42 14.31 -12.25
CA ASP A 276 5.03 14.81 -13.50
C ASP A 276 4.93 13.72 -14.58
N THR A 277 4.33 14.08 -15.71
CA THR A 277 4.20 13.20 -16.89
C THR A 277 5.32 13.39 -17.92
N GLY A 278 6.32 14.21 -17.60
CA GLY A 278 7.52 14.40 -18.42
C GLY A 278 7.35 15.27 -19.68
N GLY A 279 6.17 15.85 -19.91
CA GLY A 279 5.95 16.69 -21.11
C GLY A 279 4.79 17.67 -20.99
N GLU A 280 3.77 17.33 -20.24
CA GLU A 280 2.58 18.16 -20.02
C GLU A 280 2.50 18.73 -18.59
N GLY A 281 3.58 18.59 -17.80
CA GLY A 281 3.65 19.00 -16.40
C GLY A 281 2.90 18.03 -15.46
N PHE A 282 2.49 18.53 -14.30
CA PHE A 282 1.84 17.72 -13.27
C PHE A 282 0.37 17.44 -13.63
N GLN A 283 0.05 16.16 -13.81
CA GLN A 283 -1.30 15.70 -14.13
C GLN A 283 -1.87 14.85 -12.99
N VAL A 284 -3.19 14.77 -12.88
CA VAL A 284 -3.85 13.88 -11.90
C VAL A 284 -3.54 12.43 -12.24
N ALA A 285 -2.70 11.81 -11.42
CA ALA A 285 -2.35 10.39 -11.53
C ALA A 285 -3.46 9.50 -10.94
N THR A 286 -4.00 9.89 -9.79
CA THR A 286 -5.09 9.17 -9.12
C THR A 286 -5.85 10.09 -8.17
N ARG A 287 -7.00 9.62 -7.69
CA ARG A 287 -7.77 10.29 -6.65
C ARG A 287 -8.00 9.31 -5.50
N ILE A 288 -7.56 9.69 -4.31
CA ILE A 288 -7.78 8.95 -3.09
C ILE A 288 -9.19 9.28 -2.61
N GLN A 289 -10.07 8.27 -2.54
CA GLN A 289 -11.43 8.40 -2.01
C GLN A 289 -11.56 7.60 -0.73
N THR A 290 -12.22 8.16 0.26
CA THR A 290 -12.65 7.44 1.45
C THR A 290 -14.13 7.14 1.36
N PRO A 291 -14.57 5.88 1.57
CA PRO A 291 -15.99 5.52 1.52
C PRO A 291 -16.86 6.33 2.49
N ASP A 292 -16.25 6.72 3.62
CA ASP A 292 -16.92 7.41 4.73
C ASP A 292 -16.60 8.92 4.80
N SER A 293 -15.91 9.47 3.81
CA SER A 293 -15.58 10.88 3.78
C SER A 293 -16.73 11.68 3.24
N PHE A 294 -17.41 12.34 4.12
CA PHE A 294 -18.65 13.04 3.85
C PHE A 294 -18.52 14.53 3.76
N MET A 295 -19.47 14.97 3.01
CA MET A 295 -19.92 16.32 2.87
C MET A 295 -19.75 17.10 4.14
N GLY A 296 -19.07 18.10 4.11
CA GLY A 296 -19.41 19.08 5.01
C GLY A 296 -18.45 19.84 5.73
N ALA A 297 -18.70 21.02 5.60
CA ALA A 297 -18.56 22.09 6.57
C ALA A 297 -17.25 22.02 7.39
N GLY A 298 -16.16 22.20 6.73
CA GLY A 298 -14.89 22.53 7.33
C GLY A 298 -13.83 22.66 6.26
N PRO A 299 -12.83 23.53 6.41
CA PRO A 299 -11.66 23.48 5.53
C PRO A 299 -11.11 22.07 5.55
N ALA A 300 -10.61 21.61 4.41
CA ALA A 300 -9.98 20.31 4.25
C ALA A 300 -8.97 20.09 5.37
N GLY A 301 -8.95 18.88 5.93
CA GLY A 301 -8.14 18.59 7.10
C GLY A 301 -6.67 18.43 6.74
N ALA A 302 -5.81 18.70 7.70
CA ALA A 302 -4.37 18.59 7.58
C ALA A 302 -3.92 17.22 7.06
N PHE A 303 -2.81 17.22 6.34
CA PHE A 303 -2.07 16.03 5.94
C PHE A 303 -0.85 15.81 6.82
N ALA A 304 -0.48 14.55 7.00
CA ALA A 304 0.84 14.16 7.44
C ALA A 304 1.32 12.96 6.61
N LYS A 305 2.61 12.84 6.42
CA LYS A 305 3.19 11.80 5.57
C LYS A 305 4.43 11.18 6.20
N SER A 306 4.64 9.91 5.89
CA SER A 306 5.91 9.21 6.05
C SER A 306 6.32 8.61 4.71
N ASP A 307 7.38 7.83 4.66
CA ASP A 307 7.80 7.16 3.44
C ASP A 307 6.77 6.13 2.95
N GLU A 308 5.87 5.68 3.81
CA GLU A 308 4.91 4.62 3.52
C GLU A 308 3.45 5.06 3.61
N PHE A 309 3.13 5.95 4.56
CA PHE A 309 1.76 6.33 4.85
C PHE A 309 1.47 7.79 4.52
N LEU A 310 0.27 8.04 4.04
CA LEU A 310 -0.37 9.35 3.99
C LEU A 310 -1.53 9.36 4.98
N LEU A 311 -1.56 10.35 5.85
CA LEU A 311 -2.62 10.58 6.82
C LEU A 311 -3.44 11.80 6.43
N GLN A 312 -4.76 11.71 6.57
CA GLN A 312 -5.69 12.79 6.25
C GLN A 312 -6.73 12.96 7.35
N HIS A 313 -6.85 14.16 7.88
CA HIS A 313 -7.95 14.53 8.78
C HIS A 313 -9.27 14.58 8.00
N ALA A 314 -10.33 14.01 8.54
CA ALA A 314 -11.65 14.00 7.92
C ALA A 314 -12.77 13.93 8.98
N TRP A 315 -13.96 14.40 8.60
CA TRP A 315 -15.18 14.19 9.38
C TRP A 315 -15.79 12.83 9.01
N SER A 316 -16.11 12.00 9.99
CA SER A 316 -16.82 10.74 9.83
C SER A 316 -18.25 10.87 10.30
N PRO A 317 -19.26 10.84 9.43
CA PRO A 317 -20.67 10.91 9.80
C PRO A 317 -21.12 9.71 10.63
N ASP A 318 -20.61 8.51 10.29
CA ASP A 318 -20.93 7.28 11.01
C ASP A 318 -20.52 7.35 12.49
N ARG A 319 -19.51 8.18 12.80
CA ARG A 319 -18.99 8.38 14.15
C ARG A 319 -19.45 9.69 14.78
N GLY A 320 -19.95 10.62 13.97
CA GLY A 320 -20.25 11.98 14.42
C GLY A 320 -19.03 12.73 14.97
N ALA A 321 -17.83 12.44 14.47
CA ALA A 321 -16.56 12.93 14.99
C ALA A 321 -15.50 13.07 13.91
N ASN A 322 -14.49 13.92 14.14
CA ASN A 322 -13.29 13.98 13.32
C ASN A 322 -12.39 12.78 13.60
N VAL A 323 -11.85 12.20 12.53
CA VAL A 323 -10.97 11.04 12.50
C VAL A 323 -9.76 11.31 11.62
N ILE A 324 -8.76 10.45 11.68
CA ILE A 324 -7.64 10.47 10.73
C ILE A 324 -7.70 9.21 9.88
N ASN A 325 -7.84 9.38 8.57
CA ASN A 325 -7.71 8.28 7.61
C ASN A 325 -6.24 8.00 7.32
N VAL A 326 -5.88 6.75 7.28
CA VAL A 326 -4.52 6.27 6.97
C VAL A 326 -4.54 5.55 5.64
N PHE A 327 -3.78 6.05 4.70
CA PHE A 327 -3.59 5.46 3.38
C PHE A 327 -2.18 4.93 3.22
N ARG A 328 -2.05 3.77 2.57
CA ARG A 328 -0.79 3.17 2.17
C ARG A 328 -0.68 3.17 0.65
N GLN A 329 0.48 3.49 0.10
CA GLN A 329 0.72 3.35 -1.32
C GLN A 329 0.90 1.87 -1.69
N ARG A 330 0.25 1.44 -2.77
CA ARG A 330 0.39 0.10 -3.35
C ARG A 330 1.51 0.07 -4.39
N ASP A 331 1.87 -1.14 -4.82
CA ASP A 331 2.86 -1.36 -5.88
C ASP A 331 2.41 -0.83 -7.26
N ASP A 332 1.10 -0.73 -7.50
CA ASP A 332 0.52 -0.12 -8.71
C ASP A 332 0.40 1.40 -8.61
N GLU A 333 1.05 1.98 -7.59
CA GLU A 333 1.06 3.41 -7.31
C GLU A 333 -0.32 4.00 -6.91
N SER A 334 -1.32 3.17 -6.72
CA SER A 334 -2.60 3.55 -6.11
C SER A 334 -2.48 3.64 -4.59
N TYR A 335 -3.50 4.20 -3.94
CA TYR A 335 -3.55 4.34 -2.48
C TYR A 335 -4.66 3.50 -1.89
N GLU A 336 -4.33 2.72 -0.88
CA GLU A 336 -5.26 1.87 -0.14
C GLU A 336 -5.59 2.51 1.21
N HIS A 337 -6.88 2.60 1.53
CA HIS A 337 -7.34 3.01 2.85
C HIS A 337 -7.19 1.84 3.84
N VAL A 338 -6.16 1.89 4.68
CA VAL A 338 -5.77 0.76 5.54
C VAL A 338 -6.26 0.90 6.98
N ALA A 339 -6.41 2.12 7.50
CA ALA A 339 -6.88 2.33 8.86
C ALA A 339 -7.63 3.66 9.03
N ILE A 340 -8.41 3.73 10.11
CA ILE A 340 -9.02 4.95 10.65
C ILE A 340 -8.54 5.09 12.08
N LEU A 341 -7.91 6.23 12.41
CA LEU A 341 -7.59 6.58 13.79
C LEU A 341 -8.77 7.35 14.36
N ALA A 342 -9.28 6.91 15.50
CA ALA A 342 -10.41 7.51 16.16
C ALA A 342 -10.15 7.66 17.66
N ALA A 343 -10.59 8.76 18.26
CA ALA A 343 -10.52 8.92 19.70
C ALA A 343 -11.48 7.95 20.42
N LYS A 344 -11.17 7.64 21.66
CA LYS A 344 -12.07 6.84 22.52
C LYS A 344 -13.40 7.56 22.74
N ASN A 345 -14.46 6.79 22.88
CA ASN A 345 -15.81 7.29 23.22
C ASN A 345 -16.41 8.29 22.22
N GLY A 346 -16.00 8.24 20.95
CA GLY A 346 -16.57 9.11 19.91
C GLY A 346 -16.17 10.59 20.00
N ALA A 347 -15.13 10.92 20.74
CA ALA A 347 -14.59 12.29 20.75
C ALA A 347 -13.92 12.60 19.38
N SER A 348 -13.94 13.87 19.00
CA SER A 348 -13.25 14.33 17.80
C SER A 348 -11.74 14.40 18.01
N LEU A 349 -10.97 13.96 17.01
CA LEU A 349 -9.55 14.24 16.92
C LEU A 349 -9.30 15.65 16.40
N GLY A 350 -8.16 16.25 16.77
CA GLY A 350 -7.76 17.56 16.29
C GLY A 350 -7.14 17.51 14.89
N ARG A 351 -6.69 18.66 14.41
CA ARG A 351 -6.19 18.83 13.03
C ARG A 351 -4.68 18.70 12.89
N SER A 352 -3.92 18.99 13.93
CA SER A 352 -2.47 18.83 13.87
C SER A 352 -2.12 17.35 13.93
N ILE A 353 -1.41 16.87 12.92
CA ILE A 353 -1.07 15.46 12.72
C ILE A 353 0.43 15.36 12.42
N ALA A 354 1.11 14.47 13.10
CA ALA A 354 2.50 14.12 12.78
C ALA A 354 2.69 12.61 12.72
N ILE A 355 3.58 12.15 11.86
CA ILE A 355 3.94 10.73 11.72
C ILE A 355 5.44 10.57 11.55
N SER A 356 6.02 9.59 12.28
CA SER A 356 7.38 9.09 12.10
C SER A 356 7.36 7.57 12.14
N GLY A 357 7.66 6.94 11.00
CA GLY A 357 7.47 5.49 10.84
C GLY A 357 6.02 5.09 11.13
N ARG A 358 5.80 4.34 12.22
CA ARG A 358 4.46 3.89 12.69
C ARG A 358 3.89 4.72 13.83
N SER A 359 4.67 5.64 14.39
CA SER A 359 4.25 6.51 15.49
C SER A 359 3.47 7.71 14.96
N VAL A 360 2.22 7.87 15.37
CA VAL A 360 1.36 8.97 14.97
C VAL A 360 0.94 9.78 16.18
N LEU A 361 1.10 11.08 16.10
CA LEU A 361 0.56 12.04 17.07
C LEU A 361 -0.56 12.86 16.44
N VAL A 362 -1.61 13.09 17.21
CA VAL A 362 -2.71 13.97 16.82
C VAL A 362 -2.97 14.95 17.96
N GLY A 363 -2.68 16.22 17.72
CA GLY A 363 -2.94 17.31 18.64
C GLY A 363 -4.41 17.72 18.60
N ASN A 364 -4.99 17.98 19.75
CA ASN A 364 -6.36 18.48 19.89
C ASN A 364 -6.39 19.68 20.85
N ASN A 365 -6.25 20.87 20.29
CA ASN A 365 -6.28 22.11 21.05
C ASN A 365 -7.60 22.31 21.83
N GLY A 366 -8.73 21.83 21.31
CA GLY A 366 -10.03 21.97 21.93
C GLY A 366 -10.18 21.29 23.30
N ASN A 367 -9.35 20.25 23.56
CA ASN A 367 -9.32 19.55 24.86
C ASN A 367 -7.94 19.53 25.53
N GLY A 368 -6.92 20.16 24.91
CA GLY A 368 -5.57 20.21 25.43
C GLY A 368 -4.88 18.84 25.51
N LEU A 369 -5.17 17.93 24.57
CA LEU A 369 -4.63 16.58 24.57
C LEU A 369 -3.86 16.29 23.28
N VAL A 370 -2.80 15.50 23.40
CA VAL A 370 -2.14 14.81 22.28
C VAL A 370 -2.47 13.33 22.37
N HIS A 371 -3.00 12.80 21.29
CA HIS A 371 -3.32 11.38 21.15
C HIS A 371 -2.15 10.67 20.42
N TYR A 372 -1.61 9.63 21.03
CA TYR A 372 -0.59 8.79 20.44
C TYR A 372 -1.19 7.50 19.91
N PHE A 373 -0.93 7.21 18.65
CA PHE A 373 -1.28 5.95 17.98
C PHE A 373 0.00 5.24 17.52
N GLU A 374 -0.02 3.93 17.56
CA GLU A 374 1.00 3.08 16.95
C GLU A 374 0.33 2.28 15.83
N LEU A 375 0.74 2.51 14.58
CA LEU A 375 0.25 1.73 13.45
C LEU A 375 0.79 0.30 13.55
N PRO A 376 -0.07 -0.74 13.46
CA PRO A 376 0.40 -2.13 13.46
C PRO A 376 1.35 -2.40 12.30
N ALA A 377 2.38 -3.22 12.51
CA ALA A 377 3.31 -3.64 11.45
C ALA A 377 2.59 -4.35 10.27
N SER A 378 1.42 -4.92 10.52
CA SER A 378 0.60 -5.51 9.45
C SER A 378 0.04 -4.50 8.44
N LEU A 379 0.07 -3.21 8.75
CA LEU A 379 -0.32 -2.14 7.83
C LEU A 379 0.83 -1.67 6.94
N GLU A 380 2.08 -1.97 7.31
CA GLU A 380 3.24 -1.67 6.49
C GLU A 380 3.19 -2.49 5.19
N SER A 381 3.71 -1.93 4.11
CA SER A 381 4.00 -2.73 2.93
C SER A 381 5.00 -3.81 3.30
N PRO A 382 4.83 -5.04 2.82
CA PRO A 382 5.83 -6.06 3.04
C PRO A 382 7.20 -5.57 2.56
N ALA A 383 8.24 -6.02 3.23
CA ALA A 383 9.62 -5.67 2.88
C ALA A 383 9.83 -5.81 1.35
N ARG A 384 10.07 -4.70 0.68
CA ARG A 384 10.22 -4.64 -0.77
C ARG A 384 11.67 -4.32 -1.11
N ILE A 385 12.26 -5.12 -1.97
CA ILE A 385 13.57 -4.85 -2.55
C ILE A 385 13.33 -4.36 -3.96
N GLN A 386 13.77 -3.15 -4.26
CA GLN A 386 13.68 -2.58 -5.61
C GLN A 386 15.08 -2.25 -6.12
N ASP A 387 15.35 -2.63 -7.37
CA ASP A 387 16.60 -2.31 -8.06
C ASP A 387 16.33 -1.81 -9.47
N THR A 388 16.65 -0.55 -9.71
CA THR A 388 16.60 0.09 -11.03
C THR A 388 17.96 0.11 -11.70
N PHE A 389 19.01 -0.41 -11.06
CA PHE A 389 20.39 -0.40 -11.51
C PHE A 389 20.96 0.99 -11.89
N ALA A 390 20.22 2.06 -11.61
CA ALA A 390 20.57 3.44 -11.98
C ALA A 390 21.91 3.90 -11.39
N THR A 391 22.27 3.40 -10.20
CA THR A 391 23.56 3.69 -9.55
C THR A 391 24.76 3.06 -10.26
N GLY A 392 24.54 2.20 -11.25
CA GLY A 392 25.57 1.46 -11.94
C GLY A 392 26.10 0.25 -11.16
N SER A 393 25.39 -0.15 -10.12
CA SER A 393 25.73 -1.30 -9.27
C SER A 393 24.61 -2.36 -9.34
N GLY A 394 25.00 -3.63 -9.36
CA GLY A 394 24.13 -4.78 -9.14
C GLY A 394 24.25 -5.31 -7.70
N ASN A 395 24.39 -4.41 -6.72
CA ASN A 395 24.58 -4.75 -5.31
C ASN A 395 23.45 -5.65 -4.80
N GLY A 396 23.83 -6.71 -4.09
CA GLY A 396 22.87 -7.71 -3.60
C GLY A 396 22.56 -8.83 -4.59
N TRP A 397 22.90 -8.68 -5.87
CA TRP A 397 22.79 -9.72 -6.89
C TRP A 397 24.10 -10.46 -7.06
N VAL A 398 24.12 -11.76 -6.83
CA VAL A 398 25.30 -12.61 -6.96
C VAL A 398 25.15 -13.52 -8.18
N PRO A 399 25.92 -13.30 -9.26
CA PRO A 399 25.95 -14.19 -10.41
C PRO A 399 26.46 -15.60 -10.05
N THR A 400 25.83 -16.63 -10.59
CA THR A 400 26.33 -18.01 -10.47
C THR A 400 27.55 -18.24 -11.36
N VAL A 401 28.32 -19.28 -11.09
CA VAL A 401 29.51 -19.65 -11.89
C VAL A 401 29.13 -19.80 -13.37
N GLY A 402 29.90 -19.17 -14.24
CA GLY A 402 29.63 -19.15 -15.68
C GLY A 402 28.64 -18.07 -16.15
N SER A 403 27.97 -17.39 -15.25
CA SER A 403 27.10 -16.24 -15.56
C SER A 403 27.90 -14.97 -15.72
N VAL A 404 27.51 -14.10 -16.68
CA VAL A 404 28.15 -12.80 -16.92
C VAL A 404 27.09 -11.71 -16.84
N PHE A 405 26.91 -11.20 -15.62
CA PHE A 405 26.01 -10.06 -15.34
C PHE A 405 26.80 -8.80 -15.08
N ALA A 406 26.43 -7.70 -15.68
CA ALA A 406 27.00 -6.39 -15.47
C ALA A 406 25.97 -5.27 -15.69
N THR A 407 26.10 -4.15 -14.97
CA THR A 407 25.34 -2.95 -15.26
C THR A 407 25.90 -2.25 -16.48
N VAL A 408 25.06 -2.02 -17.48
CA VAL A 408 25.42 -1.35 -18.74
C VAL A 408 24.43 -0.24 -19.05
N ALA A 409 24.89 0.79 -19.80
CA ALA A 409 23.99 1.80 -20.32
C ALA A 409 23.17 1.24 -21.48
N ALA A 410 21.86 1.44 -21.47
CA ALA A 410 20.94 1.02 -22.55
C ALA A 410 19.72 1.96 -22.58
N GLY A 411 19.45 2.57 -23.75
CA GLY A 411 18.22 3.34 -23.99
C GLY A 411 18.00 4.57 -23.06
N GLY A 412 19.08 5.19 -22.58
CA GLY A 412 18.98 6.37 -21.70
C GLY A 412 18.97 6.05 -20.20
N SER A 413 18.88 4.77 -19.81
CA SER A 413 19.01 4.29 -18.43
C SER A 413 20.14 3.29 -18.28
N ARG A 414 20.32 2.72 -17.09
CA ARG A 414 21.19 1.57 -16.84
C ARG A 414 20.34 0.33 -16.61
N VAL A 415 20.84 -0.80 -17.12
CA VAL A 415 20.19 -2.11 -16.98
C VAL A 415 21.19 -3.14 -16.48
N TYR A 416 20.71 -4.22 -15.87
CA TYR A 416 21.54 -5.36 -15.48
C TYR A 416 21.50 -6.39 -16.60
N ARG A 417 22.57 -6.43 -17.39
CA ARG A 417 22.69 -7.29 -18.58
C ARG A 417 23.36 -8.60 -18.27
N GLN A 418 22.71 -9.70 -18.64
CA GLN A 418 23.32 -11.01 -18.77
C GLN A 418 23.83 -11.20 -20.21
N SER A 419 25.13 -11.50 -20.36
CA SER A 419 25.82 -11.53 -21.67
C SER A 419 26.27 -12.92 -22.13
N ASN A 420 26.36 -13.92 -21.24
CA ASN A 420 26.76 -15.26 -21.61
C ASN A 420 25.60 -16.03 -22.28
N VAL A 421 25.80 -16.47 -23.51
CA VAL A 421 24.79 -17.20 -24.31
C VAL A 421 25.10 -18.69 -24.47
N THR A 422 26.04 -19.24 -23.70
CA THR A 422 26.47 -20.66 -23.87
C THR A 422 25.66 -21.64 -23.03
N GLY A 423 24.93 -21.18 -22.02
CA GLY A 423 24.17 -22.04 -21.11
C GLY A 423 23.19 -21.27 -20.22
N GLU A 424 22.76 -21.89 -19.16
CA GLU A 424 21.97 -21.25 -18.12
C GLU A 424 22.80 -20.26 -17.31
N ALA A 425 22.24 -19.11 -17.00
CA ALA A 425 22.85 -18.06 -16.19
C ALA A 425 21.84 -17.52 -15.18
N ARG A 426 22.28 -17.30 -13.93
CA ARG A 426 21.46 -16.76 -12.85
C ARG A 426 22.21 -15.68 -12.08
N ALA A 427 21.48 -14.67 -11.64
CA ALA A 427 21.91 -13.75 -10.60
C ALA A 427 20.92 -13.88 -9.42
N ILE A 428 21.43 -14.21 -8.23
CA ILE A 428 20.66 -14.54 -7.04
C ILE A 428 20.63 -13.32 -6.12
N LEU A 429 19.43 -12.89 -5.68
CA LEU A 429 19.30 -11.82 -4.72
C LEU A 429 19.58 -12.34 -3.30
N THR A 430 20.64 -11.84 -2.67
CA THR A 430 21.11 -12.35 -1.35
C THR A 430 20.23 -11.92 -0.18
N ALA A 431 19.51 -10.81 -0.31
CA ALA A 431 18.69 -10.24 0.75
C ALA A 431 17.28 -10.86 0.86
N SER A 432 16.85 -11.70 -0.09
CA SER A 432 15.58 -12.42 -0.01
C SER A 432 15.81 -13.87 0.44
N ASP A 433 14.99 -14.33 1.36
CA ASP A 433 14.84 -15.76 1.73
C ASP A 433 13.45 -15.90 2.37
N TRP A 434 12.43 -15.92 1.53
CA TRP A 434 11.05 -15.82 1.96
C TRP A 434 10.25 -17.08 1.64
N THR A 435 9.22 -17.35 2.45
CA THR A 435 8.26 -18.44 2.22
C THR A 435 7.18 -18.07 1.21
N THR A 436 6.86 -16.76 1.12
CA THR A 436 5.97 -16.20 0.10
C THR A 436 6.75 -15.14 -0.65
N GLU A 437 6.84 -15.26 -1.96
CA GLU A 437 7.71 -14.40 -2.75
C GLU A 437 7.07 -14.08 -4.10
N ALA A 438 7.17 -12.81 -4.49
CA ALA A 438 6.94 -12.35 -5.86
C ALA A 438 8.19 -11.64 -6.35
N ILE A 439 8.64 -12.00 -7.54
CA ILE A 439 9.65 -11.25 -8.28
C ILE A 439 9.02 -10.73 -9.57
N GLU A 440 9.25 -9.46 -9.85
CA GLU A 440 8.80 -8.79 -11.05
C GLU A 440 9.97 -8.01 -11.66
N ALA A 441 10.09 -8.01 -12.96
CA ALA A 441 11.16 -7.31 -13.67
C ALA A 441 10.73 -6.87 -15.06
N ASP A 442 11.25 -5.76 -15.51
CA ASP A 442 11.29 -5.38 -16.91
C ASP A 442 12.41 -6.18 -17.59
N VAL A 443 12.07 -7.03 -18.55
CA VAL A 443 13.03 -7.89 -19.24
C VAL A 443 13.00 -7.63 -20.73
N ARG A 444 14.17 -7.34 -21.31
CA ARG A 444 14.36 -7.18 -22.75
C ARG A 444 15.30 -8.24 -23.27
N PRO A 445 14.82 -9.31 -23.94
CA PRO A 445 15.71 -10.25 -24.60
C PRO A 445 16.41 -9.56 -25.77
N ALA A 446 17.73 -9.55 -25.77
CA ALA A 446 18.53 -8.95 -26.84
C ALA A 446 18.95 -9.98 -27.92
N GLU A 447 19.18 -11.24 -27.50
CA GLU A 447 19.64 -12.30 -28.37
C GLU A 447 19.21 -13.69 -27.88
N PHE A 448 18.83 -14.56 -28.80
CA PHE A 448 18.59 -15.97 -28.58
C PHE A 448 19.63 -16.79 -29.40
N ALA A 449 20.56 -17.45 -28.72
CA ALA A 449 21.68 -18.11 -29.38
C ALA A 449 21.31 -19.45 -30.07
N ALA A 450 20.19 -20.06 -29.68
CA ALA A 450 19.75 -21.35 -30.22
C ALA A 450 18.22 -21.50 -30.12
N SER A 451 17.67 -22.51 -30.77
CA SER A 451 16.29 -22.94 -30.53
C SER A 451 16.12 -23.42 -29.08
N GLY A 452 15.05 -22.97 -28.43
CA GLY A 452 14.78 -23.24 -27.03
C GLY A 452 15.49 -22.30 -26.04
N SER A 453 16.24 -21.29 -26.52
CA SER A 453 16.78 -20.24 -25.68
C SER A 453 15.66 -19.43 -25.02
N GLY A 454 15.93 -18.83 -23.83
CA GLY A 454 14.91 -18.09 -23.12
C GLY A 454 15.44 -17.22 -21.99
N PHE A 455 14.55 -16.43 -21.42
CA PHE A 455 14.77 -15.56 -20.27
C PHE A 455 13.66 -15.78 -19.24
N GLY A 456 13.92 -15.41 -18.00
CA GLY A 456 12.94 -15.62 -16.96
C GLY A 456 13.35 -15.12 -15.58
N LEU A 457 12.56 -15.54 -14.59
CA LEU A 457 12.71 -15.22 -13.18
C LEU A 457 12.61 -16.52 -12.37
N ALA A 458 13.22 -16.54 -11.19
CA ALA A 458 13.10 -17.68 -10.28
C ALA A 458 12.72 -17.21 -8.86
N THR A 459 11.99 -18.07 -8.16
CA THR A 459 11.60 -17.89 -6.76
C THR A 459 12.01 -19.11 -5.94
N ARG A 460 12.08 -18.92 -4.62
CA ARG A 460 12.45 -19.96 -3.67
C ARG A 460 13.73 -20.69 -4.04
N TYR A 461 14.69 -19.96 -4.57
CA TYR A 461 15.98 -20.52 -4.93
C TYR A 461 16.79 -20.85 -3.69
N GLN A 462 16.92 -22.12 -3.37
CA GLN A 462 17.78 -22.63 -2.30
C GLN A 462 19.20 -22.94 -2.82
N ASN A 463 19.26 -23.64 -3.93
CA ASN A 463 20.48 -24.05 -4.64
C ASN A 463 20.14 -24.47 -6.07
N PRO A 464 21.11 -24.84 -6.94
CA PRO A 464 20.86 -25.22 -8.33
C PRO A 464 19.91 -26.41 -8.51
N GLN A 465 19.63 -27.17 -7.45
CA GLN A 465 18.81 -28.38 -7.49
C GLN A 465 17.39 -28.16 -6.92
N ASN A 466 17.11 -26.98 -6.31
CA ASN A 466 15.85 -26.74 -5.62
C ASN A 466 15.40 -25.29 -5.80
N PHE A 467 14.42 -25.05 -6.68
CA PHE A 467 13.80 -23.75 -6.95
C PHE A 467 12.57 -23.89 -7.86
N TYR A 468 11.82 -22.79 -8.03
CA TYR A 468 10.86 -22.61 -9.11
C TYR A 468 11.33 -21.53 -10.06
N ASP A 469 11.06 -21.70 -11.35
CA ASP A 469 11.31 -20.66 -12.33
C ASP A 469 10.21 -20.57 -13.40
N VAL A 470 10.11 -19.39 -13.98
CA VAL A 470 9.43 -19.16 -15.25
C VAL A 470 10.48 -18.94 -16.32
N ILE A 471 10.30 -19.58 -17.47
CA ILE A 471 11.12 -19.32 -18.66
C ILE A 471 10.24 -19.04 -19.88
N VAL A 472 10.51 -17.92 -20.54
CA VAL A 472 9.91 -17.52 -21.81
C VAL A 472 10.87 -17.93 -22.93
N ARG A 473 10.47 -18.92 -23.73
CA ARG A 473 11.34 -19.52 -24.77
C ARG A 473 11.06 -18.96 -26.16
N ASN A 474 12.10 -18.80 -26.98
CA ASN A 474 11.97 -18.37 -28.37
C ASN A 474 11.26 -19.40 -29.26
N THR A 475 10.94 -20.58 -28.75
CA THR A 475 10.09 -21.59 -29.42
C THR A 475 8.60 -21.30 -29.31
N GLY A 476 8.22 -20.16 -28.77
CA GLY A 476 6.82 -19.73 -28.69
C GLY A 476 6.06 -20.26 -27.46
N VAL A 477 6.77 -20.56 -26.36
CA VAL A 477 6.14 -21.06 -25.14
C VAL A 477 6.71 -20.40 -23.89
N VAL A 478 5.84 -20.09 -22.94
CA VAL A 478 6.20 -19.79 -21.55
C VAL A 478 5.98 -21.03 -20.71
N GLN A 479 6.94 -21.37 -19.84
CA GLN A 479 6.91 -22.55 -18.99
C GLN A 479 7.16 -22.15 -17.54
N LEU A 480 6.29 -22.59 -16.63
CA LEU A 480 6.54 -22.64 -15.19
C LEU A 480 7.16 -23.99 -14.87
N ARG A 481 8.32 -23.99 -14.24
CA ARG A 481 9.10 -25.21 -13.96
C ARG A 481 9.41 -25.32 -12.47
N ARG A 482 9.56 -26.55 -12.00
CA ARG A 482 10.11 -26.88 -10.68
C ARG A 482 11.40 -27.66 -10.85
N MET A 483 12.43 -27.26 -10.14
CA MET A 483 13.62 -28.06 -9.88
C MET A 483 13.54 -28.58 -8.43
N ALA A 484 13.56 -29.90 -8.25
CA ALA A 484 13.56 -30.51 -6.94
C ALA A 484 14.50 -31.72 -6.91
N GLY A 485 15.51 -31.71 -6.03
CA GLY A 485 16.56 -32.72 -5.96
C GLY A 485 17.32 -32.89 -7.27
N GLY A 486 17.47 -31.85 -8.09
CA GLY A 486 18.11 -31.86 -9.40
C GLY A 486 17.24 -32.37 -10.56
N ALA A 487 16.00 -32.81 -10.27
CA ALA A 487 15.05 -33.23 -11.31
C ALA A 487 14.18 -32.03 -11.74
N GLN A 488 14.22 -31.70 -13.04
CA GLN A 488 13.39 -30.65 -13.62
C GLN A 488 12.04 -31.21 -14.07
N ARG A 489 10.97 -30.47 -13.74
CA ARG A 489 9.62 -30.76 -14.23
C ARG A 489 8.95 -29.48 -14.72
N VAL A 490 8.38 -29.51 -15.95
CA VAL A 490 7.44 -28.49 -16.39
C VAL A 490 6.11 -28.70 -15.65
N ILE A 491 5.65 -27.68 -14.94
CA ILE A 491 4.43 -27.72 -14.14
C ILE A 491 3.24 -27.26 -14.97
N ALA A 492 3.42 -26.13 -15.65
CA ALA A 492 2.43 -25.54 -16.54
C ALA A 492 3.13 -24.86 -17.72
N GLN A 493 2.42 -24.75 -18.84
CA GLN A 493 2.92 -24.01 -20.00
C GLN A 493 1.77 -23.40 -20.81
N ALA A 494 2.07 -22.29 -21.50
CA ALA A 494 1.13 -21.62 -22.40
C ALA A 494 1.86 -21.10 -23.65
N PRO A 495 1.15 -20.93 -24.78
CA PRO A 495 1.70 -20.28 -25.96
C PRO A 495 2.07 -18.82 -25.65
N PHE A 496 3.29 -18.42 -25.99
CA PHE A 496 3.77 -17.04 -25.90
C PHE A 496 5.02 -16.86 -26.77
N ILE A 497 4.95 -16.00 -27.78
CA ILE A 497 6.07 -15.79 -28.73
C ILE A 497 6.82 -14.51 -28.32
N PRO A 498 8.03 -14.61 -27.74
CA PRO A 498 8.83 -13.46 -27.42
C PRO A 498 9.49 -12.87 -28.67
N VAL A 499 9.63 -11.55 -28.71
CA VAL A 499 10.30 -10.80 -29.77
C VAL A 499 11.59 -10.20 -29.21
N ALA A 500 12.74 -10.45 -29.85
CA ALA A 500 14.00 -9.83 -29.46
C ALA A 500 13.91 -8.30 -29.54
N GLY A 501 14.45 -7.59 -28.55
CA GLY A 501 14.42 -6.15 -28.43
C GLY A 501 13.14 -5.57 -27.79
N ARG A 502 12.05 -6.33 -27.71
CA ARG A 502 10.83 -5.89 -27.01
C ARG A 502 10.99 -6.01 -25.50
N LEU A 503 10.48 -5.02 -24.77
CA LEU A 503 10.40 -5.02 -23.30
C LEU A 503 9.15 -5.78 -22.85
N TYR A 504 9.29 -6.60 -21.83
CA TYR A 504 8.22 -7.36 -21.18
C TYR A 504 8.27 -7.13 -19.68
N ARG A 505 7.13 -6.87 -19.05
CA ARG A 505 6.98 -6.91 -17.61
C ARG A 505 6.65 -8.33 -17.18
N LEU A 506 7.64 -9.07 -16.70
CA LEU A 506 7.51 -10.45 -16.25
C LEU A 506 7.37 -10.51 -14.73
N ARG A 507 6.39 -11.28 -14.23
CA ARG A 507 6.17 -11.49 -12.80
C ARG A 507 5.97 -12.97 -12.49
N LEU A 508 6.66 -13.47 -11.47
CA LEU A 508 6.51 -14.81 -10.91
C LEU A 508 6.19 -14.71 -9.44
N GLU A 509 5.06 -15.28 -9.02
CA GLU A 509 4.62 -15.35 -7.64
C GLU A 509 4.64 -16.77 -7.11
N SER A 510 5.03 -16.95 -5.84
CA SER A 510 5.05 -18.23 -5.14
C SER A 510 4.47 -18.06 -3.73
N VAL A 511 3.23 -18.52 -3.51
CA VAL A 511 2.49 -18.41 -2.25
C VAL A 511 1.97 -19.77 -1.83
N GLY A 512 2.48 -20.33 -0.73
CA GLY A 512 2.16 -21.72 -0.36
C GLY A 512 2.52 -22.66 -1.51
N THR A 513 1.56 -23.41 -2.00
CA THR A 513 1.69 -24.28 -3.17
C THR A 513 1.34 -23.62 -4.50
N LEU A 514 0.77 -22.40 -4.44
CA LEU A 514 0.37 -21.65 -5.62
C LEU A 514 1.55 -20.93 -6.26
N HIS A 515 1.67 -21.09 -7.57
CA HIS A 515 2.62 -20.35 -8.40
C HIS A 515 1.87 -19.69 -9.56
N ARG A 516 2.07 -18.40 -9.77
CA ARG A 516 1.45 -17.61 -10.85
C ARG A 516 2.50 -16.93 -11.70
N VAL A 517 2.24 -16.88 -13.01
CA VAL A 517 3.09 -16.19 -13.99
C VAL A 517 2.25 -15.15 -14.72
N LEU A 518 2.68 -13.90 -14.65
CA LEU A 518 2.07 -12.81 -15.40
C LEU A 518 3.10 -12.23 -16.38
N ILE A 519 2.65 -11.86 -17.57
CA ILE A 519 3.43 -11.08 -18.54
C ILE A 519 2.59 -9.88 -18.97
N ASP A 520 3.17 -8.68 -18.87
CA ASP A 520 2.50 -7.40 -19.16
C ASP A 520 1.16 -7.28 -18.38
N GLY A 521 1.17 -7.67 -17.08
CA GLY A 521 0.00 -7.67 -16.20
C GLY A 521 -1.04 -8.78 -16.46
N LYS A 522 -0.90 -9.57 -17.53
CA LYS A 522 -1.84 -10.64 -17.86
C LYS A 522 -1.40 -11.96 -17.24
N LEU A 523 -2.28 -12.61 -16.46
CA LEU A 523 -2.06 -13.97 -15.95
C LEU A 523 -2.03 -14.98 -17.12
N LEU A 524 -0.91 -15.68 -17.28
CA LEU A 524 -0.72 -16.70 -18.31
C LEU A 524 -0.66 -18.11 -17.75
N LEU A 525 -0.05 -18.28 -16.58
CA LEU A 525 0.10 -19.59 -15.94
C LEU A 525 -0.28 -19.49 -14.46
N ASP A 526 -0.86 -20.56 -13.98
CA ASP A 526 -1.31 -20.74 -12.62
C ASP A 526 -1.24 -22.24 -12.28
N ALA A 527 -0.55 -22.60 -11.20
CA ALA A 527 -0.39 -23.99 -10.82
C ALA A 527 -0.24 -24.18 -9.31
N ASP A 528 -0.84 -25.22 -8.79
CA ASP A 528 -0.65 -25.72 -7.43
C ASP A 528 0.33 -26.89 -7.42
N ILE A 529 1.47 -26.74 -6.75
CA ILE A 529 2.46 -27.83 -6.63
C ILE A 529 3.32 -27.69 -5.39
N THR A 530 3.54 -28.81 -4.72
CA THR A 530 4.46 -28.90 -3.59
C THR A 530 5.92 -28.96 -4.03
N GLY A 531 6.83 -28.40 -3.24
CA GLY A 531 8.28 -28.41 -3.49
C GLY A 531 9.02 -27.47 -2.53
N PRO A 532 10.06 -26.75 -2.95
CA PRO A 532 10.74 -25.79 -2.11
C PRO A 532 9.76 -24.80 -1.48
N THR A 533 9.81 -24.67 -0.15
CA THR A 533 8.87 -23.84 0.62
C THR A 533 9.36 -22.43 0.91
N HIS A 534 10.66 -22.20 0.79
CA HIS A 534 11.33 -20.91 0.98
C HIS A 534 12.56 -20.80 0.09
N GLY A 535 13.13 -19.63 -0.02
CA GLY A 535 14.38 -19.37 -0.75
C GLY A 535 14.41 -17.95 -1.31
N ARG A 536 15.33 -17.73 -2.25
CA ARG A 536 15.67 -16.42 -2.79
C ARG A 536 15.10 -16.20 -4.17
N ALA A 537 14.94 -14.93 -4.54
CA ALA A 537 14.64 -14.53 -5.92
C ALA A 537 15.88 -14.62 -6.81
N ALA A 538 15.68 -14.88 -8.10
CA ALA A 538 16.76 -14.83 -9.07
C ALA A 538 16.29 -14.35 -10.45
N LEU A 539 17.20 -13.65 -11.15
CA LEU A 539 17.12 -13.36 -12.58
C LEU A 539 17.73 -14.54 -13.34
N PHE A 540 17.14 -14.89 -14.48
CA PHE A 540 17.48 -16.12 -15.16
C PHE A 540 17.52 -15.99 -16.69
N THR A 541 18.49 -16.62 -17.35
CA THR A 541 18.50 -16.84 -18.80
C THR A 541 18.99 -18.25 -19.12
N ASP A 542 18.60 -18.79 -20.28
CA ASP A 542 19.11 -20.03 -20.87
C ASP A 542 19.52 -19.74 -22.32
N ARG A 543 20.82 -19.69 -22.57
CA ARG A 543 21.41 -19.43 -23.91
C ARG A 543 20.84 -18.16 -24.56
N ALA A 544 20.57 -17.12 -23.74
CA ALA A 544 20.04 -15.84 -24.19
C ALA A 544 20.78 -14.69 -23.53
N ARG A 545 20.95 -13.59 -24.28
CA ARG A 545 21.34 -12.30 -23.72
C ARG A 545 20.08 -11.50 -23.42
N ALA A 546 19.96 -11.03 -22.20
CA ALA A 546 18.82 -10.24 -21.78
C ALA A 546 19.24 -9.10 -20.85
N ASP A 547 18.51 -8.00 -20.92
CA ASP A 547 18.56 -6.84 -20.02
C ASP A 547 17.45 -6.97 -19.01
N PHE A 548 17.77 -6.74 -17.76
CA PHE A 548 16.83 -6.65 -16.63
C PHE A 548 16.86 -5.26 -16.04
N ASP A 549 15.69 -4.72 -15.74
CA ASP A 549 15.53 -3.40 -15.12
C ASP A 549 14.29 -3.38 -14.23
N ASN A 550 14.15 -2.35 -13.40
CA ASN A 550 13.00 -2.14 -12.52
C ASN A 550 12.58 -3.42 -11.77
N VAL A 551 13.57 -4.14 -11.24
CA VAL A 551 13.33 -5.39 -10.54
C VAL A 551 12.72 -5.10 -9.18
N ILE A 552 11.59 -5.76 -8.88
CA ILE A 552 10.91 -5.68 -7.59
C ILE A 552 10.83 -7.09 -7.03
N VAL A 553 11.32 -7.27 -5.81
CA VAL A 553 11.13 -8.51 -5.05
C VAL A 553 10.41 -8.15 -3.75
N SER A 554 9.28 -8.80 -3.52
CA SER A 554 8.44 -8.57 -2.35
C SER A 554 7.89 -9.89 -1.81
N PRO A 555 7.54 -10.01 -0.53
CA PRO A 555 6.67 -11.07 -0.09
C PRO A 555 5.37 -11.01 -0.90
N ALA A 556 4.98 -12.12 -1.52
CA ALA A 556 3.71 -12.19 -2.22
C ALA A 556 2.58 -12.24 -1.20
N LEU A 557 1.69 -11.25 -1.24
CA LEU A 557 0.56 -11.15 -0.34
C LEU A 557 -0.66 -11.79 -0.98
N ASN A 558 -1.01 -13.00 -0.51
CA ASN A 558 -2.41 -13.38 -0.46
C ASN A 558 -2.82 -13.33 1.02
N THR A 559 -3.80 -12.54 1.35
CA THR A 559 -4.35 -12.56 2.71
C THR A 559 -5.02 -13.92 2.93
N VAL A 560 -4.41 -14.74 3.75
CA VAL A 560 -5.00 -16.02 4.16
C VAL A 560 -6.16 -15.70 5.10
N VAL A 561 -7.38 -15.94 4.64
CA VAL A 561 -8.59 -15.82 5.47
C VAL A 561 -8.67 -16.97 6.46
N PHE A 562 -8.35 -18.17 5.98
CA PHE A 562 -8.26 -19.39 6.78
C PHE A 562 -7.41 -20.43 6.05
N ALA A 563 -6.58 -21.15 6.78
CA ALA A 563 -5.87 -22.34 6.30
C ALA A 563 -5.77 -23.39 7.40
N ASN A 564 -5.91 -24.66 7.04
CA ASN A 564 -5.72 -25.80 7.95
C ASN A 564 -5.28 -27.04 7.14
N ASP A 565 -4.14 -27.59 7.53
CA ASP A 565 -3.62 -28.88 7.05
C ASP A 565 -4.02 -30.04 7.97
N PHE A 566 -4.76 -29.73 9.04
CA PHE A 566 -5.27 -30.65 10.06
C PHE A 566 -4.21 -31.40 10.90
N GLU A 567 -2.92 -31.23 10.62
CA GLU A 567 -1.84 -31.93 11.32
C GLU A 567 -1.70 -31.52 12.79
N SER A 568 -2.20 -30.33 13.15
CA SER A 568 -2.24 -29.86 14.54
C SER A 568 -3.24 -30.63 15.42
N GLY A 569 -4.07 -31.53 14.85
CA GLY A 569 -5.14 -32.23 15.55
C GLY A 569 -6.34 -31.34 15.91
N THR A 570 -6.41 -30.11 15.35
CA THR A 570 -7.56 -29.22 15.56
C THR A 570 -8.28 -28.94 14.23
N PRO A 571 -9.58 -29.30 14.15
CA PRO A 571 -10.30 -29.09 12.87
C PRO A 571 -10.59 -27.64 12.55
N GLY A 572 -10.59 -26.73 13.53
CA GLY A 572 -10.97 -25.33 13.37
C GLY A 572 -12.44 -25.05 13.73
N PRO A 573 -12.84 -23.75 13.74
CA PRO A 573 -14.19 -23.32 14.15
C PRO A 573 -15.19 -23.41 12.98
N TRP A 574 -15.45 -24.61 12.46
CA TRP A 574 -16.39 -24.84 11.37
C TRP A 574 -17.86 -24.67 11.79
N THR A 575 -18.66 -24.09 10.91
CA THR A 575 -20.12 -24.09 11.00
C THR A 575 -20.69 -25.17 10.11
N PHE A 576 -21.48 -26.08 10.69
CA PHE A 576 -21.99 -27.23 9.96
C PHE A 576 -23.45 -27.06 9.53
N ASN A 577 -23.76 -27.55 8.33
CA ASN A 577 -25.11 -27.63 7.81
C ASN A 577 -25.35 -28.98 7.13
N GLY A 578 -26.59 -29.48 7.22
CA GLY A 578 -26.99 -30.75 6.62
C GLY A 578 -26.77 -31.97 7.52
N LEU A 579 -26.61 -33.16 6.90
CA LEU A 579 -26.57 -34.47 7.56
C LEU A 579 -25.13 -35.00 7.69
N GLY A 580 -24.15 -34.11 7.74
CA GLY A 580 -22.73 -34.46 7.84
C GLY A 580 -22.32 -34.99 9.23
N PHE A 581 -21.39 -35.93 9.22
CA PHE A 581 -20.69 -36.38 10.42
C PHE A 581 -19.18 -36.15 10.20
N TRP A 582 -18.63 -35.12 10.86
CA TRP A 582 -17.30 -34.62 10.66
C TRP A 582 -16.37 -34.94 11.81
N ASN A 583 -15.19 -35.49 11.53
CA ASN A 583 -14.16 -35.81 12.52
C ASN A 583 -12.76 -35.80 11.91
N LEU A 584 -11.75 -35.66 12.74
CA LEU A 584 -10.36 -35.91 12.32
C LEU A 584 -10.11 -37.43 12.25
N ARG A 585 -9.40 -37.86 11.20
CA ARG A 585 -8.95 -39.23 10.99
C ARG A 585 -7.49 -39.23 10.56
N THR A 586 -6.69 -40.16 11.11
CA THR A 586 -5.31 -40.34 10.68
C THR A 586 -5.26 -41.38 9.55
N ASP A 587 -4.66 -41.02 8.43
CA ASP A 587 -4.43 -41.89 7.28
C ASP A 587 -3.22 -41.37 6.49
N ALA A 588 -2.01 -41.80 6.82
CA ALA A 588 -0.72 -41.29 6.38
C ALA A 588 -0.48 -39.81 6.77
N SER A 589 -1.49 -38.98 6.84
CA SER A 589 -1.58 -37.63 7.40
C SER A 589 -2.87 -37.51 8.20
N THR A 590 -3.09 -36.45 8.97
CA THR A 590 -4.35 -36.16 9.62
C THR A 590 -5.28 -35.46 8.62
N VAL A 591 -6.46 -36.03 8.39
CA VAL A 591 -7.45 -35.55 7.45
C VAL A 591 -8.75 -35.19 8.12
N TYR A 592 -9.52 -34.26 7.56
CA TYR A 592 -10.86 -33.92 8.01
C TYR A 592 -11.88 -34.73 7.23
N ASN A 593 -12.39 -35.80 7.89
CA ASN A 593 -13.28 -36.77 7.29
C ASN A 593 -14.73 -36.40 7.50
N GLN A 594 -15.52 -36.45 6.44
CA GLN A 594 -16.97 -36.49 6.46
C GLN A 594 -17.42 -37.90 6.09
N SER A 595 -17.99 -38.67 7.05
CA SER A 595 -18.28 -40.08 6.89
C SER A 595 -19.74 -40.42 6.57
N SER A 596 -20.69 -39.49 6.73
CA SER A 596 -22.11 -39.72 6.48
C SER A 596 -22.42 -39.67 4.96
N VAL A 597 -23.10 -40.72 4.49
CA VAL A 597 -23.64 -40.76 3.12
C VAL A 597 -25.16 -40.54 3.06
N ALA A 598 -25.77 -40.05 4.15
CA ALA A 598 -27.21 -39.90 4.28
C ALA A 598 -27.83 -38.84 3.40
N GLY A 599 -27.09 -37.77 3.10
CA GLY A 599 -27.60 -36.65 2.32
C GLY A 599 -26.59 -35.54 2.06
N ASP A 600 -27.06 -34.33 2.14
CA ASP A 600 -26.30 -33.11 1.98
C ASP A 600 -25.49 -32.81 3.24
N ALA A 601 -24.22 -32.44 3.08
CA ALA A 601 -23.34 -32.02 4.15
C ALA A 601 -22.43 -30.88 3.71
N ARG A 602 -22.28 -29.90 4.61
CA ARG A 602 -21.44 -28.70 4.39
C ARG A 602 -20.75 -28.32 5.68
N ALA A 603 -19.52 -27.85 5.56
CA ALA A 603 -18.83 -27.18 6.63
C ALA A 603 -18.31 -25.85 6.08
N SER A 604 -18.64 -24.74 6.71
CA SER A 604 -18.22 -23.39 6.29
C SER A 604 -17.38 -22.73 7.34
N ILE A 605 -16.43 -21.92 6.90
CA ILE A 605 -15.48 -21.26 7.78
C ILE A 605 -15.10 -19.88 7.27
N GLY A 606 -14.59 -19.05 8.17
CA GLY A 606 -14.08 -17.71 7.91
C GLY A 606 -15.15 -16.64 8.00
N ALA A 607 -14.71 -15.39 7.91
CA ALA A 607 -15.59 -14.25 7.71
C ALA A 607 -16.06 -14.21 6.25
N PRO A 608 -17.26 -13.67 5.96
CA PRO A 608 -17.68 -13.43 4.58
C PRO A 608 -16.68 -12.51 3.86
N THR A 609 -16.27 -12.91 2.64
CA THR A 609 -15.41 -12.12 1.77
C THR A 609 -15.99 -12.08 0.35
N ASP A 610 -15.72 -11.01 -0.37
CA ASP A 610 -16.24 -10.80 -1.73
C ASP A 610 -15.44 -11.63 -2.74
N ASP A 611 -14.11 -11.47 -2.71
CA ASP A 611 -13.20 -12.23 -3.57
C ASP A 611 -12.58 -13.39 -2.80
N GLN A 612 -12.59 -14.58 -3.39
CA GLN A 612 -12.14 -15.80 -2.76
C GLN A 612 -11.41 -16.71 -3.75
N ILE A 613 -10.26 -17.23 -3.31
CA ILE A 613 -9.63 -18.41 -3.91
C ILE A 613 -9.70 -19.51 -2.87
N VAL A 614 -10.59 -20.48 -3.10
CA VAL A 614 -10.86 -21.58 -2.15
C VAL A 614 -10.19 -22.86 -2.65
N ARG A 615 -9.41 -23.49 -1.80
CA ARG A 615 -8.64 -24.69 -2.13
C ARG A 615 -8.86 -25.78 -1.12
N VAL A 616 -8.78 -27.02 -1.59
CA VAL A 616 -8.81 -28.19 -0.74
C VAL A 616 -8.24 -29.38 -1.50
N ARG A 617 -7.58 -30.29 -0.81
CA ARG A 617 -7.40 -31.66 -1.30
C ARG A 617 -8.59 -32.48 -0.81
N ALA A 618 -9.19 -33.26 -1.72
CA ALA A 618 -10.33 -34.08 -1.42
C ALA A 618 -10.15 -35.50 -1.98
N ARG A 619 -10.47 -36.50 -1.19
CA ARG A 619 -10.40 -37.91 -1.57
C ARG A 619 -11.75 -38.57 -1.28
N LEU A 620 -12.36 -39.11 -2.32
CA LEU A 620 -13.59 -39.90 -2.17
C LEU A 620 -13.26 -41.22 -1.44
N ASP A 621 -13.91 -41.44 -0.31
CA ASP A 621 -13.92 -42.73 0.35
C ASP A 621 -15.00 -43.63 -0.30
N THR A 622 -16.25 -43.16 -0.30
CA THR A 622 -17.34 -43.90 -0.96
C THR A 622 -18.50 -42.97 -1.34
N PHE A 623 -19.22 -43.30 -2.40
CA PHE A 623 -20.55 -42.75 -2.64
C PHE A 623 -21.61 -43.66 -2.00
N ALA A 624 -22.74 -43.10 -1.56
CA ALA A 624 -23.89 -43.88 -1.13
C ALA A 624 -24.29 -44.91 -2.20
N THR A 625 -24.80 -46.07 -1.80
CA THR A 625 -25.40 -47.05 -2.71
C THR A 625 -26.53 -46.37 -3.51
N GLN A 626 -26.54 -46.58 -4.81
CA GLN A 626 -27.49 -45.91 -5.71
C GLN A 626 -28.88 -46.45 -5.54
N ASN A 627 -29.78 -45.65 -4.97
CA ASN A 627 -31.22 -45.92 -4.98
C ASN A 627 -31.87 -44.75 -5.79
N GLY A 628 -32.10 -44.95 -7.10
CA GLY A 628 -32.66 -43.93 -8.00
C GLY A 628 -31.64 -43.09 -8.77
N ALA A 629 -32.13 -42.09 -9.55
CA ALA A 629 -31.35 -41.29 -10.51
C ALA A 629 -30.58 -40.10 -9.89
N GLN A 630 -30.49 -40.03 -8.55
CA GLN A 630 -29.82 -38.86 -7.92
C GLN A 630 -28.29 -38.97 -8.03
N GLU A 631 -27.67 -37.90 -8.63
CA GLU A 631 -26.23 -37.77 -8.63
C GLU A 631 -25.68 -37.56 -7.23
N ARG A 632 -24.56 -38.19 -6.96
CA ARG A 632 -23.77 -38.05 -5.73
C ARG A 632 -22.49 -37.31 -6.07
N TRP A 633 -22.03 -36.44 -5.18
CA TRP A 633 -20.90 -35.58 -5.48
C TRP A 633 -20.23 -35.05 -4.23
N PHE A 634 -18.99 -34.55 -4.38
CA PHE A 634 -18.22 -33.86 -3.37
C PHE A 634 -17.42 -32.74 -4.00
N GLY A 635 -17.03 -31.76 -3.18
CA GLY A 635 -16.25 -30.63 -3.68
C GLY A 635 -16.08 -29.51 -2.67
N VAL A 636 -16.01 -28.29 -3.20
CA VAL A 636 -15.72 -27.06 -2.45
C VAL A 636 -16.70 -25.97 -2.85
N MET A 637 -17.10 -25.13 -1.89
CA MET A 637 -18.00 -24.00 -2.11
C MET A 637 -17.32 -22.68 -1.79
N ALA A 638 -17.80 -21.62 -2.46
CA ALA A 638 -17.39 -20.24 -2.29
C ALA A 638 -18.61 -19.32 -2.20
N ARG A 639 -18.44 -18.15 -1.58
CA ARG A 639 -19.48 -17.13 -1.38
C ARG A 639 -20.76 -17.72 -0.81
N GLN A 640 -20.64 -18.56 0.19
CA GLN A 640 -21.79 -19.12 0.89
C GLN A 640 -22.39 -18.05 1.81
N VAL A 641 -23.58 -17.59 1.49
CA VAL A 641 -24.40 -16.70 2.32
C VAL A 641 -25.16 -17.50 3.36
N ASP A 642 -25.77 -18.62 2.91
CA ASP A 642 -26.53 -19.57 3.73
C ASP A 642 -26.62 -20.96 3.07
N ALA A 643 -27.46 -21.84 3.61
CA ALA A 643 -27.67 -23.18 3.08
C ALA A 643 -28.32 -23.23 1.67
N ARG A 644 -28.86 -22.13 1.18
CA ARG A 644 -29.61 -22.03 -0.08
C ARG A 644 -28.96 -21.09 -1.09
N ASN A 645 -27.80 -20.48 -0.75
CA ASN A 645 -27.13 -19.47 -1.57
C ASN A 645 -25.61 -19.63 -1.52
N PHE A 646 -25.02 -20.25 -2.55
CA PHE A 646 -23.56 -20.45 -2.69
C PHE A 646 -23.16 -20.89 -4.11
N TYR A 647 -21.88 -20.68 -4.49
CA TYR A 647 -21.24 -21.33 -5.63
C TYR A 647 -20.52 -22.59 -5.18
N TYR A 648 -20.43 -23.62 -6.07
CA TYR A 648 -19.65 -24.79 -5.75
C TYR A 648 -19.07 -25.50 -6.97
N LEU A 649 -17.86 -25.99 -6.81
CA LEU A 649 -17.18 -26.92 -7.68
C LEU A 649 -17.39 -28.33 -7.15
N SER A 650 -17.82 -29.28 -7.98
CA SER A 650 -18.08 -30.64 -7.56
C SER A 650 -17.58 -31.70 -8.53
N LEU A 651 -16.99 -32.79 -7.98
CA LEU A 651 -16.70 -34.02 -8.66
C LEU A 651 -17.87 -34.99 -8.43
N ARG A 652 -18.37 -35.59 -9.50
CA ARG A 652 -19.67 -36.26 -9.51
C ARG A 652 -19.58 -37.74 -9.87
N SER A 653 -20.50 -38.54 -9.34
CA SER A 653 -20.60 -39.97 -9.63
C SER A 653 -20.91 -40.30 -11.10
N SER A 654 -21.27 -39.29 -11.89
CA SER A 654 -21.42 -39.36 -13.35
C SER A 654 -20.08 -39.20 -14.11
N ASN A 655 -18.94 -39.20 -13.42
CA ASN A 655 -17.63 -38.92 -14.00
C ASN A 655 -17.58 -37.55 -14.69
N THR A 656 -18.09 -36.53 -14.02
CA THR A 656 -18.05 -35.13 -14.46
C THR A 656 -17.55 -34.21 -13.34
N VAL A 657 -16.87 -33.13 -13.74
CA VAL A 657 -16.65 -31.95 -12.91
C VAL A 657 -17.71 -30.94 -13.28
N SER A 658 -18.35 -30.33 -12.29
CA SER A 658 -19.40 -29.33 -12.54
C SER A 658 -19.22 -28.12 -11.63
N LEU A 659 -19.26 -26.93 -12.22
CA LEU A 659 -19.38 -25.66 -11.53
C LEU A 659 -20.87 -25.26 -11.54
N ARG A 660 -21.39 -25.00 -10.35
CA ARG A 660 -22.82 -24.72 -10.16
C ARG A 660 -23.04 -23.58 -9.17
N LYS A 661 -24.23 -23.00 -9.23
CA LYS A 661 -24.75 -22.10 -8.18
C LYS A 661 -26.04 -22.62 -7.58
N VAL A 662 -26.25 -22.28 -6.33
CA VAL A 662 -27.52 -22.39 -5.63
C VAL A 662 -27.97 -20.98 -5.27
N VAL A 663 -29.17 -20.58 -5.71
CA VAL A 663 -29.77 -19.30 -5.37
C VAL A 663 -31.23 -19.54 -4.95
N GLY A 664 -31.57 -19.12 -3.74
CA GLY A 664 -32.89 -19.41 -3.15
C GLY A 664 -33.21 -20.91 -3.01
N GLY A 665 -32.19 -21.78 -3.09
CA GLY A 665 -32.31 -23.24 -3.09
C GLY A 665 -32.45 -23.87 -4.48
N ALA A 666 -32.57 -23.07 -5.55
CA ALA A 666 -32.56 -23.56 -6.92
C ALA A 666 -31.15 -23.76 -7.44
N VAL A 667 -30.85 -24.93 -8.01
CA VAL A 667 -29.53 -25.29 -8.56
C VAL A 667 -29.48 -24.96 -10.03
N THR A 668 -28.46 -24.20 -10.45
CA THR A 668 -28.14 -23.90 -11.86
C THR A 668 -26.74 -24.43 -12.18
N VAL A 669 -26.62 -25.15 -13.30
CA VAL A 669 -25.31 -25.58 -13.86
C VAL A 669 -24.72 -24.41 -14.62
N LEU A 670 -23.52 -23.98 -14.23
CA LEU A 670 -22.76 -22.90 -14.90
C LEU A 670 -21.77 -23.47 -15.90
N GLY A 671 -21.30 -24.70 -15.69
CA GLY A 671 -20.44 -25.43 -16.60
C GLY A 671 -20.23 -26.87 -16.13
N SER A 672 -19.90 -27.76 -17.07
CA SER A 672 -19.58 -29.15 -16.76
C SER A 672 -18.65 -29.75 -17.81
N VAL A 673 -17.71 -30.59 -17.38
CA VAL A 673 -16.74 -31.28 -18.23
C VAL A 673 -16.56 -32.72 -17.76
N ALA A 674 -16.30 -33.65 -18.68
CA ALA A 674 -16.02 -35.05 -18.33
C ALA A 674 -14.68 -35.16 -17.60
N LEU A 675 -14.68 -35.85 -16.47
CA LEU A 675 -13.49 -36.21 -15.68
C LEU A 675 -13.80 -37.50 -14.90
N PRO A 676 -13.02 -38.58 -15.08
CA PRO A 676 -13.16 -39.78 -14.27
C PRO A 676 -12.95 -39.49 -12.78
N VAL A 677 -13.89 -39.89 -11.94
CA VAL A 677 -13.84 -39.74 -10.48
C VAL A 677 -13.65 -41.11 -9.86
N ASN A 678 -12.44 -41.37 -9.35
CA ASN A 678 -12.06 -42.62 -8.78
C ASN A 678 -12.02 -42.54 -7.24
N PRO A 679 -12.59 -43.54 -6.51
CA PRO A 679 -12.39 -43.67 -5.07
C PRO A 679 -10.89 -43.79 -4.71
N ALA A 680 -10.56 -43.45 -3.48
CA ALA A 680 -9.20 -43.44 -2.94
C ALA A 680 -8.15 -42.61 -3.69
N THR A 681 -8.60 -41.78 -4.66
CA THR A 681 -7.73 -40.85 -5.40
C THR A 681 -7.84 -39.46 -4.81
N TRP A 682 -6.71 -38.81 -4.51
CA TRP A 682 -6.65 -37.43 -4.09
C TRP A 682 -6.81 -36.49 -5.28
N TYR A 683 -7.72 -35.54 -5.18
CA TYR A 683 -7.94 -34.45 -6.12
C TYR A 683 -7.64 -33.12 -5.44
N SER A 684 -6.78 -32.30 -6.02
CA SER A 684 -6.62 -30.92 -5.64
C SER A 684 -7.72 -30.10 -6.31
N LEU A 685 -8.61 -29.52 -5.55
CA LEU A 685 -9.72 -28.69 -6.00
C LEU A 685 -9.45 -27.24 -5.67
N ARG A 686 -9.71 -26.36 -6.65
CA ARG A 686 -9.67 -24.92 -6.43
C ARG A 686 -10.85 -24.25 -7.13
N LEU A 687 -11.53 -23.37 -6.42
CA LEU A 687 -12.59 -22.52 -6.93
C LEU A 687 -12.22 -21.07 -6.67
N ASP A 688 -12.00 -20.30 -7.75
CA ASP A 688 -11.82 -18.86 -7.71
C ASP A 688 -13.17 -18.18 -7.94
N ALA A 689 -13.54 -17.27 -7.05
CA ALA A 689 -14.66 -16.36 -7.19
C ALA A 689 -14.11 -14.94 -7.02
N VAL A 690 -13.74 -14.27 -8.13
CA VAL A 690 -13.06 -12.96 -8.15
C VAL A 690 -13.85 -12.02 -9.03
N GLY A 691 -14.37 -10.93 -8.47
CA GLY A 691 -15.39 -10.11 -9.14
C GLY A 691 -16.59 -10.97 -9.56
N ASN A 692 -16.94 -10.93 -10.83
CA ASN A 692 -17.95 -11.80 -11.43
C ASN A 692 -17.37 -13.04 -12.13
N GLN A 693 -16.05 -13.24 -12.10
CA GLN A 693 -15.39 -14.38 -12.73
C GLN A 693 -15.33 -15.58 -11.77
N LEU A 694 -15.78 -16.72 -12.26
CA LEU A 694 -15.71 -18.00 -11.57
C LEU A 694 -14.80 -18.94 -12.38
N ARG A 695 -13.72 -19.43 -11.75
CA ARG A 695 -12.78 -20.39 -12.36
C ARG A 695 -12.67 -21.62 -11.50
N ALA A 696 -12.74 -22.78 -12.13
CA ALA A 696 -12.63 -24.07 -11.46
C ALA A 696 -11.40 -24.85 -11.95
N TYR A 697 -10.63 -25.36 -11.00
CA TYR A 697 -9.41 -26.13 -11.27
C TYR A 697 -9.46 -27.49 -10.60
N VAL A 698 -8.94 -28.49 -11.28
CA VAL A 698 -8.74 -29.85 -10.74
C VAL A 698 -7.30 -30.26 -11.03
N ASN A 699 -6.57 -30.67 -10.00
CA ASN A 699 -5.17 -31.07 -10.06
C ASN A 699 -4.27 -30.02 -10.76
N GLY A 700 -4.50 -28.72 -10.43
CA GLY A 700 -3.74 -27.60 -10.97
C GLY A 700 -4.13 -27.18 -12.40
N ARG A 701 -5.05 -27.89 -13.07
CA ARG A 701 -5.50 -27.56 -14.42
C ARG A 701 -6.85 -26.84 -14.36
N GLN A 702 -6.96 -25.69 -15.02
CA GLN A 702 -8.26 -25.04 -15.20
C GLN A 702 -9.16 -25.91 -16.06
N VAL A 703 -10.34 -26.23 -15.55
CA VAL A 703 -11.30 -27.12 -16.21
C VAL A 703 -12.56 -26.36 -16.65
N LEU A 704 -12.95 -25.31 -15.95
CA LEU A 704 -14.12 -24.49 -16.25
C LEU A 704 -13.85 -23.02 -15.96
N GLU A 705 -14.46 -22.13 -16.72
CA GLU A 705 -14.49 -20.69 -16.49
C GLU A 705 -15.85 -20.14 -16.96
N THR A 706 -16.40 -19.21 -16.15
CA THR A 706 -17.67 -18.55 -16.47
C THR A 706 -17.79 -17.23 -15.70
N SER A 707 -18.73 -16.40 -16.10
CA SER A 707 -19.07 -15.16 -15.37
C SER A 707 -20.45 -15.30 -14.75
N ASP A 708 -20.59 -14.98 -13.48
CA ASP A 708 -21.87 -14.93 -12.76
C ASP A 708 -21.80 -13.94 -11.60
N SER A 709 -22.83 -13.12 -11.42
CA SER A 709 -22.89 -12.06 -10.40
C SER A 709 -24.00 -12.27 -9.36
N ALA A 710 -24.57 -13.49 -9.28
CA ALA A 710 -25.74 -13.74 -8.42
C ALA A 710 -25.40 -13.65 -6.92
N LEU A 711 -24.17 -13.97 -6.53
CA LEU A 711 -23.70 -13.91 -5.15
C LEU A 711 -22.40 -13.10 -5.11
N ALA A 712 -22.40 -11.99 -4.35
CA ALA A 712 -21.28 -11.07 -4.28
C ALA A 712 -20.25 -11.47 -3.21
N SER A 713 -20.69 -12.01 -2.07
CA SER A 713 -19.84 -12.33 -0.92
C SER A 713 -20.35 -13.55 -0.15
N GLY A 714 -19.55 -14.04 0.78
CA GLY A 714 -19.94 -15.12 1.69
C GLY A 714 -18.73 -15.86 2.28
N THR A 715 -19.00 -16.95 2.97
CA THR A 715 -18.00 -17.87 3.53
C THR A 715 -17.63 -18.97 2.52
N SER A 716 -16.69 -19.84 2.88
CA SER A 716 -16.22 -20.94 2.03
C SER A 716 -16.12 -22.25 2.81
N GLY A 717 -15.98 -23.35 2.09
CA GLY A 717 -15.78 -24.64 2.75
C GLY A 717 -16.03 -25.87 1.90
N PRO A 718 -15.81 -27.06 2.44
CA PRO A 718 -16.15 -28.32 1.79
C PRO A 718 -17.66 -28.56 1.74
N VAL A 719 -18.09 -29.20 0.66
CA VAL A 719 -19.51 -29.48 0.38
C VAL A 719 -19.64 -30.81 -0.35
N MET A 720 -20.67 -31.60 0.02
CA MET A 720 -20.94 -32.86 -0.66
C MET A 720 -22.41 -33.28 -0.55
N PHE A 721 -22.78 -34.23 -1.37
CA PHE A 721 -24.07 -34.87 -1.33
C PHE A 721 -23.94 -36.40 -1.48
N LYS A 722 -24.36 -37.13 -0.46
CA LYS A 722 -24.34 -38.61 -0.42
C LYS A 722 -22.95 -39.20 -0.74
N ALA A 723 -21.89 -38.62 -0.16
CA ALA A 723 -20.51 -39.01 -0.34
C ALA A 723 -19.78 -38.98 1.01
N ALA A 724 -18.99 -40.01 1.33
CA ALA A 724 -18.00 -39.95 2.38
C ALA A 724 -16.67 -39.54 1.80
N VAL A 725 -16.02 -38.52 2.39
CA VAL A 725 -14.89 -37.83 1.81
C VAL A 725 -13.87 -37.40 2.85
N ASP A 726 -12.62 -37.59 2.55
CA ASP A 726 -11.51 -36.97 3.28
C ASP A 726 -11.13 -35.65 2.64
N TYR A 727 -10.93 -34.66 3.48
CA TYR A 727 -10.43 -33.34 3.10
C TYR A 727 -9.12 -33.05 3.82
N ASP A 728 -8.21 -32.40 3.10
CA ASP A 728 -6.89 -32.02 3.58
C ASP A 728 -6.46 -30.70 2.94
N ASP A 729 -5.46 -30.00 3.51
CA ASP A 729 -4.88 -28.77 2.95
C ASP A 729 -5.94 -27.73 2.56
N PHE A 730 -6.96 -27.50 3.41
CA PHE A 730 -7.98 -26.51 3.11
C PHE A 730 -7.45 -25.10 3.30
N SER A 731 -7.71 -24.22 2.34
CA SER A 731 -7.42 -22.80 2.49
C SER A 731 -8.41 -21.92 1.72
N THR A 732 -8.67 -20.73 2.29
CA THR A 732 -9.33 -19.62 1.62
C THR A 732 -8.41 -18.42 1.70
N ILE A 733 -8.11 -17.86 0.56
CA ILE A 733 -7.22 -16.71 0.41
C ILE A 733 -7.90 -15.62 -0.42
N LEU A 734 -7.58 -14.36 -0.14
CA LEU A 734 -7.94 -13.24 -1.02
C LEU A 734 -6.95 -13.20 -2.19
N PRO A 735 -7.42 -12.94 -3.42
CA PRO A 735 -6.55 -12.85 -4.60
C PRO A 735 -5.59 -11.68 -4.54
#